data_dae2d4731d0b409f7a53816dc34e8273
#
_entry.id   dae2d4731d0b409f7a53816dc34e8273
#
_cell.length_a   1.000
_cell.length_b   1.000
_cell.length_c   1.000
_cell.angle_alpha   90.00
_cell.angle_beta   90.00
_cell.angle_gamma   90.00
#
_symmetry.space_group_name_H-M   'P 1'
#
loop_
_entity.id
_entity.type
_entity.pdbx_description
1 polymer ?
#
loop_
_entity_poly.entity_id
_entity_poly.type
_entity_poly.pdbx_seq_one_letter_code
_entity_poly.pdbx_strand_id
1 'polypeptide(L)'
;MNEVLAPGVSIFEKSFSPSSIQGVGTSTTGFIGITRNGPIEGPPRLVTSFGEFERLYGGLAPLEIAGLAGAANVNYLAMSVRGYFNEGGRRLYISRTFLPAGGTGHARAVLVGADNTNPRHLILRSRFPGSGTNATISVSEIATPATDTALANAPTGSLARSRGVAAEPAQATANAGPGAILDGTTLTIDVNGAGPQILSFSATPAVASPTNTVATTITIPDGTVLTLTLDGLTQAVPITAGIDRPRTEIRDEITAGLANGSCVLTGDRLTIVSSTSGTAVSISVSQLDILGFTDPQTTGTGTGLPRLDAVTAADVNGLLTAAAIDATADTVPGTQLLRISTNATGNVASLDLSDASNLVALTALGFDPAALAAAQTGTDGVTRRIFLREAAGPDGWREHTAGAAGVFTPAAALSNAAAALGDEAHIVTLAMSWTSTDAVTTSYEGLGLDETHPRYFGHRMITVTDPLEEPLGDPLVLEEDGLNAAEVHAALFAGGRSDEDDLLSNTIALTSGQDGTVPALQTMTRALDNLNLIDDIAIVAAPGTTAYDALGNAVRNAMIGHAEDSNFRIAVCDPPLGQEMAQLRRTRGQFDNTYAAFYAPCIRIANPLYRPGNDATRRELILPPSGHICGIYARNDTQRGVHKTPANEVIREAVGFERDYNQRHQEVLNPIGINILRKLTGRGNRVYGGRLATSDREIVYVSDRRYLNFLKHSIHTSMQWAVFEPNGPALWSDIREAVSSFLFNQWRNGALLGAQPDNAFFVRCDRSVITADDILNGRSVCEVGCAFIKPAEFLIFRIGQKTADSRS
;
A
#
# COMPACT_ATOMS: atom_id res chain seq x y z
N MET A 1 -20.23 15.10 -53.24
CA MET A 1 -20.04 15.76 -54.57
C MET A 1 -21.36 16.40 -54.93
N ASN A 2 -21.41 17.74 -55.01
CA ASN A 2 -22.61 18.43 -55.53
C ASN A 2 -22.60 18.21 -57.04
N GLU A 3 -23.54 17.43 -57.53
CA GLU A 3 -23.71 17.27 -58.98
C GLU A 3 -24.13 18.61 -59.64
N VAL A 4 -23.38 19.02 -60.65
CA VAL A 4 -23.71 20.21 -61.47
C VAL A 4 -24.76 19.79 -62.46
N LEU A 5 -26.01 20.20 -62.24
CA LEU A 5 -27.17 19.77 -63.05
C LEU A 5 -27.53 20.73 -64.21
N ALA A 6 -26.76 21.79 -64.46
CA ALA A 6 -27.01 22.74 -65.52
C ALA A 6 -25.70 23.16 -66.19
N PRO A 7 -25.72 23.41 -67.57
CA PRO A 7 -24.57 23.96 -68.28
C PRO A 7 -24.21 25.36 -67.76
N GLY A 8 -23.01 25.55 -67.27
CA GLY A 8 -22.51 26.84 -66.77
C GLY A 8 -21.13 26.70 -66.17
N VAL A 9 -20.48 27.81 -65.86
CA VAL A 9 -19.21 27.81 -65.10
C VAL A 9 -19.53 27.68 -63.61
N SER A 10 -19.18 26.54 -62.99
CA SER A 10 -19.36 26.29 -61.60
C SER A 10 -18.02 26.45 -60.89
N ILE A 11 -17.96 27.33 -59.85
CA ILE A 11 -16.79 27.54 -59.06
C ILE A 11 -17.02 26.79 -57.74
N PHE A 12 -16.19 25.80 -57.47
CA PHE A 12 -16.17 25.09 -56.20
C PHE A 12 -14.96 25.54 -55.41
N GLU A 13 -15.18 25.95 -54.18
CA GLU A 13 -14.08 26.14 -53.25
C GLU A 13 -13.52 24.78 -52.89
N LYS A 14 -12.32 24.49 -53.33
CA LYS A 14 -11.52 23.38 -52.88
C LYS A 14 -10.42 23.94 -51.99
N SER A 15 -10.37 23.52 -50.73
CA SER A 15 -9.24 23.86 -49.87
C SER A 15 -7.98 23.20 -50.42
N PHE A 16 -7.08 24.01 -50.97
CA PHE A 16 -5.75 23.63 -51.42
C PHE A 16 -4.72 23.86 -50.31
N SER A 17 -5.14 23.93 -49.04
CA SER A 17 -4.19 24.02 -47.95
C SER A 17 -3.37 22.74 -47.91
N PRO A 18 -2.06 22.78 -48.17
CA PRO A 18 -1.20 21.62 -48.01
C PRO A 18 -1.33 21.13 -46.57
N SER A 19 -1.37 19.80 -46.39
CA SER A 19 -1.43 19.20 -45.05
C SER A 19 -0.24 19.71 -44.20
N SER A 20 -0.49 20.61 -43.25
CA SER A 20 0.59 21.18 -42.44
C SER A 20 1.17 20.10 -41.51
N ILE A 21 2.49 19.98 -41.47
CA ILE A 21 3.18 19.07 -40.54
C ILE A 21 2.98 19.60 -39.13
N GLN A 22 2.40 18.78 -38.29
CA GLN A 22 2.27 19.06 -36.87
C GLN A 22 3.43 18.43 -36.10
N GLY A 23 4.00 19.18 -35.14
CA GLY A 23 5.04 18.66 -34.29
C GLY A 23 4.49 17.62 -33.31
N VAL A 24 5.12 16.44 -33.27
CA VAL A 24 4.77 15.39 -32.33
C VAL A 24 5.24 15.70 -30.90
N GLY A 25 4.67 15.03 -29.92
CA GLY A 25 5.13 15.13 -28.54
C GLY A 25 6.55 14.56 -28.35
N THR A 26 7.40 15.25 -27.63
CA THR A 26 8.79 14.85 -27.37
C THR A 26 9.04 14.33 -25.95
N SER A 27 8.06 14.51 -25.06
CA SER A 27 8.19 14.26 -23.63
C SER A 27 7.51 12.97 -23.14
N THR A 28 6.81 12.27 -24.02
CA THR A 28 6.19 10.99 -23.70
C THR A 28 7.28 9.95 -23.43
N THR A 29 7.20 9.31 -22.27
CA THR A 29 8.23 8.39 -21.78
C THR A 29 7.68 6.99 -21.61
N GLY A 30 8.46 5.97 -21.92
CA GLY A 30 8.18 4.56 -21.62
C GLY A 30 9.16 4.02 -20.58
N PHE A 31 8.65 3.47 -19.49
CA PHE A 31 9.45 2.74 -18.50
C PHE A 31 9.13 1.26 -18.54
N ILE A 32 10.17 0.45 -18.37
CA ILE A 32 10.04 -1.00 -18.18
C ILE A 32 10.59 -1.41 -16.81
N GLY A 33 9.96 -2.39 -16.17
CA GLY A 33 10.45 -2.92 -14.90
C GLY A 33 9.39 -3.64 -14.08
N ILE A 34 9.77 -4.02 -12.86
CA ILE A 34 8.93 -4.74 -11.92
C ILE A 34 8.04 -3.75 -11.17
N THR A 35 6.80 -4.12 -10.96
CA THR A 35 5.84 -3.38 -10.13
C THR A 35 5.10 -4.34 -9.19
N ARG A 36 4.49 -3.80 -8.15
CA ARG A 36 3.76 -4.58 -7.15
C ARG A 36 2.38 -5.06 -7.62
N ASN A 37 1.86 -4.51 -8.70
CA ASN A 37 0.57 -4.82 -9.30
C ASN A 37 0.57 -4.42 -10.78
N GLY A 38 -0.50 -4.72 -11.51
CA GLY A 38 -0.80 -4.22 -12.85
C GLY A 38 -0.65 -5.24 -13.96
N PRO A 39 -1.09 -4.87 -15.18
CA PRO A 39 -1.08 -5.74 -16.34
C PRO A 39 0.35 -6.09 -16.79
N ILE A 40 0.54 -7.33 -17.24
CA ILE A 40 1.80 -7.85 -17.78
C ILE A 40 1.73 -7.91 -19.30
N GLU A 41 0.58 -8.24 -19.83
CA GLU A 41 0.33 -8.43 -21.27
C GLU A 41 -0.53 -7.29 -21.81
N GLY A 42 -0.54 -7.15 -23.14
CA GLY A 42 -1.27 -6.08 -23.81
C GLY A 42 -0.49 -4.76 -23.91
N PRO A 43 -1.11 -3.72 -24.51
CA PRO A 43 -0.47 -2.44 -24.70
C PRO A 43 -0.20 -1.75 -23.36
N PRO A 44 0.99 -1.16 -23.20
CA PRO A 44 1.33 -0.39 -22.00
C PRO A 44 0.31 0.72 -21.73
N ARG A 45 0.00 0.95 -20.46
CA ARG A 45 -0.97 1.96 -20.06
C ARG A 45 -0.34 3.33 -19.87
N LEU A 46 -1.04 4.35 -20.34
CA LEU A 46 -0.69 5.73 -20.06
C LEU A 46 -1.00 6.06 -18.60
N VAL A 47 -0.03 6.66 -17.94
CA VAL A 47 -0.14 7.18 -16.58
C VAL A 47 0.17 8.68 -16.63
N THR A 48 -0.70 9.50 -16.05
CA THR A 48 -0.61 10.96 -16.09
C THR A 48 -0.25 11.59 -14.75
N SER A 49 -0.31 10.80 -13.69
CA SER A 49 0.05 11.21 -12.33
C SER A 49 0.61 10.03 -11.52
N PHE A 50 1.34 10.34 -10.44
CA PHE A 50 1.84 9.31 -9.54
C PHE A 50 0.70 8.57 -8.84
N GLY A 51 -0.38 9.24 -8.42
CA GLY A 51 -1.54 8.59 -7.82
C GLY A 51 -2.27 7.63 -8.75
N GLU A 52 -2.29 7.89 -10.08
CA GLU A 52 -2.78 6.93 -11.07
C GLU A 52 -1.86 5.72 -11.16
N PHE A 53 -0.54 5.92 -11.13
CA PHE A 53 0.43 4.83 -11.07
C PHE A 53 0.23 3.95 -9.83
N GLU A 54 0.09 4.55 -8.64
CA GLU A 54 -0.12 3.80 -7.39
C GLU A 54 -1.36 2.90 -7.47
N ARG A 55 -2.44 3.43 -8.04
CA ARG A 55 -3.68 2.67 -8.19
C ARG A 55 -3.55 1.50 -9.15
N LEU A 56 -2.80 1.64 -10.26
CA LEU A 56 -2.68 0.64 -11.30
C LEU A 56 -1.55 -0.36 -11.07
N TYR A 57 -0.41 0.13 -10.59
CA TYR A 57 0.84 -0.63 -10.50
C TYR A 57 1.35 -0.85 -9.08
N GLY A 58 0.62 -0.37 -8.08
CA GLY A 58 0.95 -0.46 -6.67
C GLY A 58 1.82 0.70 -6.17
N GLY A 59 1.93 0.81 -4.85
CA GLY A 59 2.60 1.91 -4.17
C GLY A 59 4.12 1.81 -4.11
N LEU A 60 4.70 2.64 -3.24
CA LEU A 60 6.15 2.76 -3.04
C LEU A 60 6.76 1.65 -2.17
N ALA A 61 5.94 0.80 -1.55
CA ALA A 61 6.42 -0.25 -0.66
C ALA A 61 7.47 -1.15 -1.34
N PRO A 62 8.40 -1.74 -0.59
CA PRO A 62 9.42 -2.64 -1.13
C PRO A 62 8.82 -3.77 -1.96
N LEU A 63 9.54 -4.23 -2.95
CA LEU A 63 9.17 -5.40 -3.74
C LEU A 63 9.43 -6.69 -2.96
N GLU A 64 8.60 -7.69 -3.16
CA GLU A 64 8.77 -9.04 -2.62
C GLU A 64 9.30 -9.98 -3.72
N ILE A 65 10.59 -9.80 -4.05
CA ILE A 65 11.26 -10.59 -5.09
C ILE A 65 11.89 -11.82 -4.46
N ALA A 66 11.53 -13.00 -4.93
CA ALA A 66 12.10 -14.26 -4.43
C ALA A 66 13.61 -14.33 -4.66
N GLY A 67 14.34 -14.74 -3.64
CA GLY A 67 15.80 -14.81 -3.66
C GLY A 67 16.55 -13.50 -3.39
N LEU A 68 15.84 -12.38 -3.23
CA LEU A 68 16.43 -11.12 -2.79
C LEU A 68 15.95 -10.77 -1.38
N ALA A 69 16.80 -10.10 -0.60
CA ALA A 69 16.48 -9.68 0.75
C ALA A 69 16.96 -8.25 1.04
N GLY A 70 16.26 -7.56 1.92
CA GLY A 70 16.67 -6.27 2.47
C GLY A 70 16.73 -5.13 1.44
N ALA A 71 17.85 -4.43 1.36
CA ALA A 71 18.02 -3.24 0.52
C ALA A 71 17.91 -3.51 -0.99
N ALA A 72 17.99 -4.75 -1.43
CA ALA A 72 17.83 -5.12 -2.85
C ALA A 72 16.37 -5.07 -3.32
N ASN A 73 15.42 -5.04 -2.40
CA ASN A 73 13.98 -5.01 -2.69
C ASN A 73 13.39 -3.59 -2.81
N VAL A 74 14.23 -2.57 -2.96
CA VAL A 74 13.74 -1.20 -3.21
C VAL A 74 12.91 -1.18 -4.49
N ASN A 75 11.72 -0.61 -4.43
CA ASN A 75 10.85 -0.43 -5.59
C ASN A 75 11.36 0.75 -6.45
N TYR A 76 12.48 0.50 -7.16
CA TYR A 76 13.16 1.51 -7.97
C TYR A 76 12.25 2.11 -9.04
N LEU A 77 11.40 1.27 -9.68
CA LEU A 77 10.51 1.77 -10.72
C LEU A 77 9.48 2.74 -10.14
N ALA A 78 8.77 2.39 -9.07
CA ALA A 78 7.79 3.29 -8.45
C ALA A 78 8.43 4.58 -7.93
N MET A 79 9.61 4.50 -7.30
CA MET A 79 10.37 5.67 -6.87
C MET A 79 10.79 6.56 -8.06
N SER A 80 11.17 5.95 -9.18
CA SER A 80 11.55 6.67 -10.41
C SER A 80 10.34 7.30 -11.10
N VAL A 81 9.20 6.65 -11.09
CA VAL A 81 7.92 7.22 -11.59
C VAL A 81 7.53 8.45 -10.77
N ARG A 82 7.63 8.36 -9.44
CA ARG A 82 7.41 9.52 -8.58
C ARG A 82 8.38 10.66 -8.90
N GLY A 83 9.67 10.35 -9.03
CA GLY A 83 10.70 11.31 -9.44
C GLY A 83 10.39 11.93 -10.81
N TYR A 84 9.93 11.15 -11.78
CA TYR A 84 9.53 11.62 -13.11
C TYR A 84 8.44 12.70 -13.04
N PHE A 85 7.36 12.45 -12.30
CA PHE A 85 6.26 13.43 -12.16
C PHE A 85 6.69 14.67 -11.36
N ASN A 86 7.45 14.52 -10.28
CA ASN A 86 7.95 15.62 -9.47
C ASN A 86 8.93 16.54 -10.23
N GLU A 87 9.67 15.97 -11.18
CA GLU A 87 10.56 16.75 -12.05
C GLU A 87 9.82 17.42 -13.23
N GLY A 88 8.55 17.09 -13.46
CA GLY A 88 7.70 17.77 -14.45
C GLY A 88 7.26 16.88 -15.62
N GLY A 89 7.45 15.58 -15.53
CA GLY A 89 6.86 14.62 -16.45
C GLY A 89 5.33 14.64 -16.39
N ARG A 90 4.67 14.30 -17.53
CA ARG A 90 3.21 14.34 -17.63
C ARG A 90 2.60 13.13 -18.31
N ARG A 91 3.33 12.43 -19.16
CA ARG A 91 2.86 11.29 -19.94
C ARG A 91 3.88 10.17 -19.83
N LEU A 92 3.49 9.10 -19.17
CA LEU A 92 4.36 7.96 -18.90
C LEU A 92 3.62 6.68 -19.23
N TYR A 93 4.21 5.83 -20.05
CA TYR A 93 3.75 4.47 -20.29
C TYR A 93 4.58 3.50 -19.46
N ILE A 94 3.91 2.54 -18.84
CA ILE A 94 4.56 1.50 -18.04
C ILE A 94 4.36 0.16 -18.72
N SER A 95 5.45 -0.50 -19.08
CA SER A 95 5.46 -1.89 -19.49
C SER A 95 6.03 -2.75 -18.37
N ARG A 96 5.13 -3.46 -17.68
CA ARG A 96 5.47 -4.27 -16.51
C ARG A 96 6.22 -5.53 -16.91
N THR A 97 7.22 -5.89 -16.10
CA THR A 97 7.88 -7.19 -16.19
C THR A 97 7.51 -8.04 -14.98
N PHE A 98 7.22 -9.31 -15.23
CA PHE A 98 6.94 -10.29 -14.19
C PHE A 98 7.47 -11.67 -14.59
N LEU A 99 8.15 -12.34 -13.68
CA LEU A 99 8.58 -13.71 -13.84
C LEU A 99 8.20 -14.49 -12.56
N PRO A 100 7.28 -15.47 -12.64
CA PRO A 100 6.79 -16.18 -11.46
C PRO A 100 7.89 -16.97 -10.76
N ALA A 101 7.81 -17.05 -9.42
CA ALA A 101 8.79 -17.70 -8.54
C ALA A 101 8.42 -19.14 -8.15
N GLY A 102 7.47 -19.76 -8.79
CA GLY A 102 6.98 -21.11 -8.42
C GLY A 102 5.48 -21.13 -8.09
N GLY A 103 4.71 -20.34 -8.80
CA GLY A 103 3.27 -20.21 -8.70
C GLY A 103 2.81 -19.14 -9.65
N THR A 104 1.55 -18.77 -9.66
CA THR A 104 1.03 -17.72 -10.54
C THR A 104 1.38 -16.31 -10.05
N GLY A 105 1.79 -16.16 -8.78
CA GLY A 105 2.05 -14.87 -8.14
C GLY A 105 0.81 -14.04 -7.81
N HIS A 106 -0.38 -14.58 -8.05
CA HIS A 106 -1.64 -13.94 -7.68
C HIS A 106 -1.94 -14.08 -6.19
N ALA A 107 -2.45 -13.04 -5.56
CA ALA A 107 -3.06 -13.16 -4.26
C ALA A 107 -4.38 -13.92 -4.40
N ARG A 108 -4.63 -14.89 -3.51
CA ARG A 108 -5.83 -15.71 -3.58
C ARG A 108 -6.32 -16.13 -2.20
N ALA A 109 -7.62 -16.43 -2.14
CA ALA A 109 -8.27 -17.14 -1.04
C ALA A 109 -9.06 -18.31 -1.63
N VAL A 110 -8.81 -19.50 -1.15
CA VAL A 110 -9.57 -20.71 -1.51
C VAL A 110 -10.62 -20.92 -0.44
N LEU A 111 -11.89 -20.79 -0.79
CA LEU A 111 -13.02 -20.91 0.13
C LEU A 111 -13.64 -22.32 0.06
N VAL A 112 -13.69 -22.89 -1.14
CA VAL A 112 -14.14 -24.26 -1.38
C VAL A 112 -13.21 -24.95 -2.36
N GLY A 113 -12.98 -26.25 -2.21
CA GLY A 113 -12.05 -27.01 -3.04
C GLY A 113 -10.59 -26.78 -2.65
N ALA A 114 -9.66 -27.32 -3.41
CA ALA A 114 -8.23 -27.13 -3.24
C ALA A 114 -7.65 -26.17 -4.29
N ASP A 115 -8.16 -26.24 -5.50
CA ASP A 115 -7.78 -25.44 -6.66
C ASP A 115 -8.92 -25.49 -7.72
N ASN A 116 -8.73 -24.80 -8.84
CA ASN A 116 -9.69 -24.73 -9.94
C ASN A 116 -9.77 -26.00 -10.80
N THR A 117 -9.02 -27.05 -10.49
CA THR A 117 -9.16 -28.38 -11.13
C THR A 117 -10.21 -29.23 -10.42
N ASN A 118 -10.63 -28.84 -9.22
CA ASN A 118 -11.70 -29.50 -8.49
C ASN A 118 -13.05 -29.12 -9.13
N PRO A 119 -13.94 -30.08 -9.44
CA PRO A 119 -15.26 -29.80 -10.05
C PRO A 119 -16.19 -28.97 -9.14
N ARG A 120 -15.83 -28.78 -7.89
CA ARG A 120 -16.53 -27.89 -6.95
C ARG A 120 -15.51 -26.99 -6.28
N HIS A 121 -15.46 -25.74 -6.69
CA HIS A 121 -14.53 -24.79 -6.12
C HIS A 121 -15.11 -23.37 -6.06
N LEU A 122 -14.60 -22.60 -5.10
CA LEU A 122 -14.82 -21.17 -4.97
C LEU A 122 -13.48 -20.53 -4.57
N ILE A 123 -12.91 -19.79 -5.48
CA ILE A 123 -11.62 -19.13 -5.29
C ILE A 123 -11.77 -17.66 -5.64
N LEU A 124 -11.41 -16.81 -4.71
CA LEU A 124 -11.22 -15.38 -4.95
C LEU A 124 -9.75 -15.13 -5.25
N ARG A 125 -9.46 -14.53 -6.38
CA ARG A 125 -8.08 -14.27 -6.85
C ARG A 125 -7.93 -12.84 -7.31
N SER A 126 -6.75 -12.26 -7.09
CA SER A 126 -6.40 -10.97 -7.71
C SER A 126 -6.32 -11.11 -9.24
N ARG A 127 -6.73 -10.06 -9.96
CA ARG A 127 -6.65 -10.02 -11.43
C ARG A 127 -5.22 -10.14 -11.92
N PHE A 128 -4.30 -9.39 -11.29
CA PHE A 128 -2.88 -9.39 -11.64
C PHE A 128 -2.05 -10.01 -10.52
N PRO A 129 -0.91 -10.61 -10.83
CA PRO A 129 0.02 -11.05 -9.81
C PRO A 129 0.74 -9.86 -9.16
N GLY A 130 1.30 -10.05 -7.97
CA GLY A 130 2.10 -9.05 -7.28
C GLY A 130 1.81 -8.97 -5.79
N SER A 131 2.78 -8.51 -5.01
CA SER A 131 2.63 -8.35 -3.56
C SER A 131 1.63 -7.24 -3.18
N GLY A 132 1.48 -6.23 -4.04
CA GLY A 132 0.49 -5.16 -3.88
C GLY A 132 -0.96 -5.63 -4.02
N THR A 133 -1.18 -6.84 -4.52
CA THR A 133 -2.51 -7.45 -4.65
C THR A 133 -2.95 -8.27 -3.45
N ASN A 134 -2.06 -8.52 -2.48
CA ASN A 134 -2.46 -9.03 -1.18
C ASN A 134 -3.48 -8.06 -0.59
N ALA A 135 -4.58 -8.57 -0.11
CA ALA A 135 -5.73 -7.76 0.20
C ALA A 135 -6.59 -8.37 1.30
N THR A 136 -7.44 -7.53 1.84
CA THR A 136 -8.54 -7.94 2.69
C THR A 136 -9.85 -7.71 1.94
N ILE A 137 -10.68 -8.74 1.86
CA ILE A 137 -12.04 -8.64 1.34
C ILE A 137 -12.98 -8.64 2.52
N SER A 138 -13.71 -7.55 2.71
CA SER A 138 -14.82 -7.51 3.66
C SER A 138 -16.10 -7.83 2.89
N VAL A 139 -16.83 -8.83 3.37
CA VAL A 139 -18.12 -9.25 2.81
C VAL A 139 -19.17 -9.03 3.89
N SER A 140 -20.29 -8.43 3.53
CA SER A 140 -21.44 -8.26 4.41
C SER A 140 -22.73 -8.55 3.70
N GLU A 141 -23.69 -9.12 4.43
CA GLU A 141 -25.06 -9.25 3.96
C GLU A 141 -25.74 -7.88 3.89
N ILE A 142 -26.52 -7.68 2.84
CA ILE A 142 -27.56 -6.67 2.78
C ILE A 142 -28.88 -7.43 2.78
N ALA A 143 -29.57 -7.45 3.92
CA ALA A 143 -30.86 -8.11 4.05
C ALA A 143 -31.98 -7.09 3.97
N THR A 144 -32.85 -7.28 3.00
CA THR A 144 -34.07 -6.44 2.85
C THR A 144 -35.27 -7.24 3.30
N PRO A 145 -36.09 -6.73 4.24
CA PRO A 145 -37.33 -7.43 4.65
C PRO A 145 -38.16 -7.81 3.43
N ALA A 146 -38.50 -9.05 3.35
CA ALA A 146 -39.23 -9.64 2.20
C ALA A 146 -40.72 -9.53 2.41
N THR A 147 -41.37 -8.64 1.68
CA THR A 147 -42.81 -8.67 1.51
C THR A 147 -43.21 -9.69 0.45
N ASP A 148 -44.48 -10.18 0.46
CA ASP A 148 -44.97 -11.08 -0.57
C ASP A 148 -44.73 -10.56 -1.99
N THR A 149 -44.90 -9.26 -2.18
CA THR A 149 -44.62 -8.60 -3.47
C THR A 149 -43.13 -8.61 -3.82
N ALA A 150 -42.23 -8.42 -2.85
CA ALA A 150 -40.79 -8.47 -3.06
C ALA A 150 -40.33 -9.90 -3.40
N LEU A 151 -40.83 -10.90 -2.69
CA LEU A 151 -40.56 -12.31 -2.98
C LEU A 151 -41.08 -12.73 -4.37
N ALA A 152 -42.30 -12.29 -4.75
CA ALA A 152 -42.88 -12.59 -6.06
C ALA A 152 -42.08 -11.95 -7.22
N ASN A 153 -41.48 -10.78 -7.00
CA ASN A 153 -40.74 -10.02 -8.02
C ASN A 153 -39.23 -10.16 -7.98
N ALA A 154 -38.69 -10.87 -6.99
CA ALA A 154 -37.23 -11.08 -6.94
C ALA A 154 -36.77 -11.84 -8.19
N PRO A 155 -35.58 -11.52 -8.76
CA PRO A 155 -35.02 -12.27 -9.89
C PRO A 155 -34.77 -13.75 -9.55
N THR A 156 -34.82 -14.62 -10.58
CA THR A 156 -34.29 -15.99 -10.45
C THR A 156 -32.84 -15.94 -9.98
N GLY A 157 -32.39 -16.86 -9.16
CA GLY A 157 -31.09 -16.86 -8.53
C GLY A 157 -30.97 -15.95 -7.29
N SER A 158 -32.07 -15.30 -6.87
CA SER A 158 -32.08 -14.56 -5.59
C SER A 158 -32.00 -15.52 -4.42
N LEU A 159 -31.29 -15.12 -3.37
CA LEU A 159 -31.23 -15.79 -2.09
C LEU A 159 -32.17 -15.09 -1.11
N ALA A 160 -32.93 -15.86 -0.33
CA ALA A 160 -33.67 -15.37 0.82
C ALA A 160 -33.35 -16.22 2.05
N ARG A 161 -33.49 -15.64 3.22
CA ARG A 161 -33.28 -16.32 4.49
C ARG A 161 -34.37 -15.98 5.51
N SER A 162 -34.61 -16.90 6.44
CA SER A 162 -35.25 -16.55 7.70
C SER A 162 -34.21 -15.91 8.65
N ARG A 163 -34.68 -15.14 9.61
CA ARG A 163 -33.83 -14.65 10.69
C ARG A 163 -33.33 -15.83 11.53
N GLY A 164 -32.05 -15.93 11.75
CA GLY A 164 -31.45 -16.80 12.73
C GLY A 164 -31.25 -16.00 14.03
N VAL A 165 -31.41 -16.68 15.14
CA VAL A 165 -31.07 -16.13 16.45
C VAL A 165 -29.98 -17.05 17.01
N ALA A 166 -28.86 -16.47 17.34
CA ALA A 166 -27.77 -17.20 17.97
C ALA A 166 -28.22 -17.71 19.35
N ALA A 167 -27.83 -18.93 19.69
CA ALA A 167 -28.03 -19.40 21.06
C ALA A 167 -27.19 -18.50 22.02
N GLU A 168 -27.85 -18.01 23.04
CA GLU A 168 -27.19 -17.16 24.01
C GLU A 168 -26.70 -17.95 25.23
N PRO A 169 -25.56 -17.61 25.81
CA PRO A 169 -25.12 -18.22 27.06
C PRO A 169 -26.00 -17.76 28.25
N ALA A 170 -26.03 -18.53 29.29
CA ALA A 170 -26.55 -18.05 30.56
C ALA A 170 -25.60 -16.98 31.10
N GLN A 171 -26.13 -15.83 31.52
CA GLN A 171 -25.28 -14.72 31.94
C GLN A 171 -25.86 -13.98 33.14
N ALA A 172 -24.96 -13.53 34.02
CA ALA A 172 -25.24 -12.61 35.10
C ALA A 172 -24.49 -11.31 34.86
N THR A 173 -25.20 -10.18 34.88
CA THR A 173 -24.63 -8.86 34.66
C THR A 173 -24.75 -8.00 35.93
N ALA A 174 -23.65 -7.39 36.32
CA ALA A 174 -23.65 -6.45 37.45
C ALA A 174 -24.42 -5.17 37.10
N ASN A 175 -25.06 -4.54 38.10
CA ASN A 175 -25.78 -3.29 37.96
C ASN A 175 -24.97 -2.09 38.51
N ALA A 176 -23.81 -2.36 39.12
CA ALA A 176 -22.84 -1.37 39.56
C ALA A 176 -21.41 -1.84 39.26
N GLY A 177 -20.46 -0.92 39.19
CA GLY A 177 -19.04 -1.28 39.09
C GLY A 177 -18.55 -2.04 40.34
N PRO A 178 -17.56 -2.94 40.19
CA PRO A 178 -17.02 -3.69 41.32
C PRO A 178 -16.41 -2.75 42.36
N GLY A 179 -16.68 -3.03 43.65
CA GLY A 179 -16.10 -2.36 44.82
C GLY A 179 -14.93 -3.13 45.41
N ALA A 180 -14.53 -2.73 46.60
CA ALA A 180 -13.49 -3.45 47.36
C ALA A 180 -14.02 -4.78 47.88
N ILE A 181 -13.22 -5.82 47.71
CA ILE A 181 -13.47 -7.17 48.27
C ILE A 181 -12.56 -7.43 49.46
N LEU A 182 -13.09 -8.03 50.50
CA LEU A 182 -12.30 -8.42 51.65
C LEU A 182 -11.50 -9.68 51.37
N ASP A 183 -10.28 -9.76 51.95
CA ASP A 183 -9.45 -10.96 51.86
C ASP A 183 -10.17 -12.20 52.42
N GLY A 184 -10.09 -13.30 51.68
CA GLY A 184 -10.79 -14.54 52.05
C GLY A 184 -12.26 -14.60 51.67
N THR A 185 -12.81 -13.59 50.99
CA THR A 185 -14.18 -13.65 50.46
C THR A 185 -14.26 -14.75 49.39
N THR A 186 -15.36 -15.49 49.38
CA THR A 186 -15.62 -16.56 48.41
C THR A 186 -16.89 -16.31 47.62
N LEU A 187 -16.89 -16.72 46.37
CA LEU A 187 -18.05 -16.76 45.48
C LEU A 187 -18.30 -18.20 45.08
N THR A 188 -19.47 -18.75 45.41
CA THR A 188 -19.92 -20.07 44.91
C THR A 188 -20.59 -19.89 43.58
N ILE A 189 -20.20 -20.69 42.61
CA ILE A 189 -20.73 -20.68 41.25
C ILE A 189 -21.06 -22.11 40.81
N ASP A 190 -22.25 -22.32 40.23
CA ASP A 190 -22.60 -23.58 39.54
C ASP A 190 -22.86 -23.26 38.06
N VAL A 191 -22.17 -23.95 37.19
CA VAL A 191 -22.24 -23.78 35.74
C VAL A 191 -22.75 -25.05 35.15
N ASN A 192 -23.84 -24.97 34.40
CA ASN A 192 -24.48 -26.08 33.70
C ASN A 192 -24.87 -27.28 34.59
N GLY A 193 -25.14 -27.01 35.87
CA GLY A 193 -25.48 -28.06 36.84
C GLY A 193 -24.35 -29.04 37.19
N ALA A 194 -23.11 -28.63 36.93
CA ALA A 194 -21.92 -29.46 37.24
C ALA A 194 -21.64 -29.56 38.75
N GLY A 195 -22.36 -28.80 39.56
CA GLY A 195 -22.23 -28.70 41.01
C GLY A 195 -21.48 -27.46 41.43
N PRO A 196 -21.74 -26.95 42.64
CA PRO A 196 -21.18 -25.67 43.15
C PRO A 196 -19.68 -25.75 43.26
N GLN A 197 -19.02 -24.77 42.72
CA GLN A 197 -17.58 -24.56 42.81
C GLN A 197 -17.26 -23.21 43.51
N ILE A 198 -16.12 -23.09 44.14
CA ILE A 198 -15.78 -21.92 44.95
C ILE A 198 -14.63 -21.13 44.33
N LEU A 199 -14.88 -19.87 44.02
CA LEU A 199 -13.84 -18.88 43.71
C LEU A 199 -13.43 -18.18 45.01
N SER A 200 -12.14 -18.14 45.27
CA SER A 200 -11.60 -17.46 46.48
C SER A 200 -10.83 -16.21 46.12
N PHE A 201 -11.28 -15.06 46.64
CA PHE A 201 -10.59 -13.77 46.49
C PHE A 201 -9.60 -13.61 47.62
N SER A 202 -8.31 -13.80 47.36
CA SER A 202 -7.28 -13.65 48.37
C SER A 202 -6.08 -12.86 47.83
N ALA A 203 -5.57 -12.01 48.71
CA ALA A 203 -4.34 -11.28 48.46
C ALA A 203 -3.71 -10.85 49.78
N THR A 204 -2.40 -10.73 49.83
CA THR A 204 -1.70 -10.22 50.97
C THR A 204 -1.24 -8.78 50.77
N PRO A 205 -1.20 -7.95 51.82
CA PRO A 205 -0.66 -6.60 51.72
C PRO A 205 0.83 -6.63 51.37
N ALA A 206 1.33 -5.57 50.75
CA ALA A 206 2.75 -5.36 50.56
C ALA A 206 3.39 -5.06 51.94
N VAL A 207 4.54 -5.64 52.21
CA VAL A 207 5.27 -5.49 53.48
C VAL A 207 6.72 -5.14 53.18
N ALA A 208 7.18 -3.99 53.65
CA ALA A 208 8.59 -3.59 53.65
C ALA A 208 9.17 -3.63 55.06
N SER A 209 9.99 -4.65 55.31
CA SER A 209 10.68 -4.83 56.59
C SER A 209 12.13 -4.41 56.47
N PRO A 210 12.63 -3.54 57.36
CA PRO A 210 14.02 -3.15 57.34
C PRO A 210 14.94 -4.32 57.69
N THR A 211 16.19 -4.26 57.24
CA THR A 211 17.21 -5.32 57.48
C THR A 211 17.65 -5.35 58.92
N ASN A 212 17.75 -4.19 59.56
CA ASN A 212 18.25 -4.05 60.92
C ASN A 212 17.13 -3.88 61.95
N THR A 213 17.40 -4.34 63.16
CA THR A 213 16.55 -4.10 64.32
C THR A 213 16.81 -2.70 64.87
N VAL A 214 15.78 -2.11 65.47
CA VAL A 214 15.91 -0.83 66.19
C VAL A 214 15.88 -1.01 67.69
N ALA A 215 16.62 -0.18 68.44
CA ALA A 215 16.64 -0.20 69.90
C ALA A 215 15.25 0.12 70.48
N THR A 216 15.02 -0.24 71.73
CA THR A 216 13.77 0.02 72.45
C THR A 216 13.46 1.53 72.50
N THR A 217 14.52 2.34 72.62
CA THR A 217 14.49 3.80 72.54
C THR A 217 15.46 4.28 71.46
N ILE A 218 15.10 5.37 70.77
CA ILE A 218 15.86 5.90 69.65
C ILE A 218 16.00 7.42 69.80
N THR A 219 17.21 7.93 69.63
CA THR A 219 17.41 9.39 69.52
C THR A 219 17.21 9.85 68.13
N ILE A 220 16.20 10.69 67.93
CA ILE A 220 15.80 11.23 66.58
C ILE A 220 16.34 12.66 66.45
N PRO A 221 17.24 12.92 65.46
CA PRO A 221 17.72 14.27 65.17
C PRO A 221 16.62 15.18 64.65
N ASP A 222 16.81 16.50 64.82
CA ASP A 222 15.91 17.49 64.24
C ASP A 222 15.93 17.43 62.70
N GLY A 223 14.74 17.55 62.08
CA GLY A 223 14.60 17.46 60.64
C GLY A 223 14.57 16.04 60.01
N THR A 224 14.46 14.98 60.88
CA THR A 224 14.32 13.59 60.41
C THR A 224 13.00 13.38 59.68
N VAL A 225 13.06 12.91 58.41
CA VAL A 225 11.91 12.62 57.59
C VAL A 225 12.05 11.22 56.98
N LEU A 226 11.03 10.39 57.15
CA LEU A 226 10.94 9.11 56.46
C LEU A 226 10.22 9.31 55.12
N THR A 227 10.93 9.08 54.03
CA THR A 227 10.36 9.13 52.68
C THR A 227 10.10 7.72 52.16
N LEU A 228 8.89 7.50 51.70
CA LEU A 228 8.52 6.22 51.12
C LEU A 228 7.50 6.41 49.97
N THR A 229 7.47 5.45 49.07
CA THR A 229 6.46 5.35 48.04
C THR A 229 5.59 4.13 48.34
N LEU A 230 4.30 4.37 48.47
CA LEU A 230 3.31 3.36 48.79
C LEU A 230 2.26 3.39 47.68
N ASP A 231 2.21 2.30 46.92
CA ASP A 231 1.29 2.14 45.83
C ASP A 231 1.37 3.30 44.77
N GLY A 232 2.60 3.70 44.47
CA GLY A 232 2.89 4.81 43.53
C GLY A 232 2.78 6.21 44.12
N LEU A 233 2.27 6.37 45.37
CA LEU A 233 2.17 7.65 46.03
C LEU A 233 3.40 7.87 46.95
N THR A 234 4.24 8.84 46.60
CA THR A 234 5.39 9.22 47.42
C THR A 234 4.94 10.09 48.59
N GLN A 235 5.31 9.70 49.79
CA GLN A 235 4.96 10.34 51.06
C GLN A 235 6.22 10.67 51.86
N ALA A 236 6.21 11.79 52.54
CA ALA A 236 7.28 12.22 53.41
C ALA A 236 6.69 12.40 54.82
N VAL A 237 7.06 11.50 55.72
CA VAL A 237 6.57 11.50 57.11
C VAL A 237 7.64 12.13 58.01
N PRO A 238 7.43 13.35 58.52
CA PRO A 238 8.36 13.96 59.44
C PRO A 238 8.28 13.26 60.79
N ILE A 239 9.43 12.91 61.35
CA ILE A 239 9.53 12.26 62.67
C ILE A 239 9.97 13.30 63.70
N THR A 240 9.21 13.44 64.80
CA THR A 240 9.50 14.42 65.84
C THR A 240 10.84 14.15 66.48
N ALA A 241 11.70 15.15 66.60
CA ALA A 241 13.01 15.05 67.21
C ALA A 241 12.88 14.80 68.72
N GLY A 242 13.84 14.06 69.30
CA GLY A 242 13.88 13.77 70.73
C GLY A 242 14.95 12.75 71.09
N ILE A 243 15.38 12.79 72.34
CA ILE A 243 16.36 11.86 72.92
C ILE A 243 15.61 10.70 73.61
N ASP A 244 16.07 9.47 73.39
CA ASP A 244 15.50 8.23 73.98
C ASP A 244 13.97 8.06 73.77
N ARG A 245 13.48 8.42 72.60
CA ARG A 245 12.08 8.18 72.25
C ARG A 245 11.74 6.71 72.11
N PRO A 246 10.65 6.23 72.75
CA PRO A 246 10.21 4.84 72.55
C PRO A 246 9.89 4.53 71.09
N ARG A 247 10.35 3.40 70.54
CA ARG A 247 10.05 2.96 69.19
C ARG A 247 8.57 2.77 68.95
N THR A 248 7.76 2.54 69.97
CA THR A 248 6.30 2.47 69.90
C THR A 248 5.67 3.82 69.53
N GLU A 249 6.18 4.93 70.10
CA GLU A 249 5.74 6.27 69.74
C GLU A 249 6.10 6.63 68.30
N ILE A 250 7.31 6.25 67.87
CA ILE A 250 7.77 6.46 66.49
C ILE A 250 6.92 5.64 65.51
N ARG A 251 6.58 4.39 65.81
CA ARG A 251 5.63 3.57 65.08
C ARG A 251 4.28 4.28 64.90
N ASP A 252 3.73 4.81 65.98
CA ASP A 252 2.42 5.44 65.98
C ASP A 252 2.44 6.75 65.16
N GLU A 253 3.54 7.51 65.33
CA GLU A 253 3.78 8.72 64.53
C GLU A 253 3.92 8.42 63.01
N ILE A 254 4.66 7.41 62.60
CA ILE A 254 4.76 6.95 61.24
C ILE A 254 3.37 6.52 60.75
N THR A 255 2.65 5.72 61.52
CA THR A 255 1.31 5.26 61.16
C THR A 255 0.34 6.44 60.95
N ALA A 256 0.39 7.44 61.82
CA ALA A 256 -0.46 8.64 61.70
C ALA A 256 -0.12 9.52 60.48
N GLY A 257 1.15 9.49 60.03
CA GLY A 257 1.63 10.23 58.85
C GLY A 257 1.45 9.52 57.53
N LEU A 258 1.04 8.26 57.50
CA LEU A 258 0.89 7.45 56.31
C LEU A 258 -0.55 7.51 55.75
N ALA A 259 -0.68 7.81 54.45
CA ALA A 259 -1.88 7.51 53.71
C ALA A 259 -1.75 6.09 53.10
N ASN A 260 -2.81 5.28 53.22
CA ASN A 260 -2.88 3.92 52.64
C ASN A 260 -1.90 2.91 53.22
N GLY A 261 -1.44 3.09 54.47
CA GLY A 261 -0.56 2.15 55.11
C GLY A 261 -0.43 2.35 56.64
N SER A 262 0.25 1.46 57.30
CA SER A 262 0.57 1.53 58.71
C SER A 262 1.98 1.06 58.98
N CYS A 263 2.56 1.47 60.11
CA CYS A 263 3.80 0.95 60.64
C CYS A 263 3.51 0.01 61.79
N VAL A 264 4.04 -1.19 61.75
CA VAL A 264 3.88 -2.19 62.79
C VAL A 264 5.24 -2.62 63.33
N LEU A 265 5.29 -3.07 64.62
CA LEU A 265 6.48 -3.69 65.14
C LEU A 265 6.43 -5.19 64.92
N THR A 266 7.36 -5.70 64.10
CA THR A 266 7.54 -7.11 63.86
C THR A 266 8.83 -7.56 64.53
N GLY A 267 8.70 -8.06 65.75
CA GLY A 267 9.84 -8.25 66.64
C GLY A 267 10.46 -6.88 67.05
N ASP A 268 11.74 -6.69 66.73
CA ASP A 268 12.48 -5.44 66.99
C ASP A 268 12.65 -4.56 65.73
N ARG A 269 11.75 -4.70 64.71
CA ARG A 269 11.80 -3.97 63.45
C ARG A 269 10.53 -3.12 63.24
N LEU A 270 10.72 -1.92 62.71
CA LEU A 270 9.63 -1.06 62.23
C LEU A 270 9.27 -1.45 60.81
N THR A 271 8.20 -2.20 60.65
CA THR A 271 7.76 -2.74 59.34
C THR A 271 6.62 -1.90 58.77
N ILE A 272 6.73 -1.47 57.53
CA ILE A 272 5.66 -0.76 56.82
C ILE A 272 4.78 -1.78 56.10
N VAL A 273 3.48 -1.66 56.31
CA VAL A 273 2.45 -2.54 55.69
C VAL A 273 1.45 -1.67 54.97
N SER A 274 1.12 -2.04 53.72
CA SER A 274 0.07 -1.34 52.96
C SER A 274 -1.32 -1.65 53.55
N SER A 275 -2.27 -0.73 53.39
CA SER A 275 -3.69 -0.98 53.70
C SER A 275 -4.42 -1.75 52.62
N THR A 276 -3.86 -1.80 51.43
CA THR A 276 -4.36 -2.55 50.26
C THR A 276 -3.55 -3.84 50.08
N SER A 277 -4.17 -4.85 49.47
CA SER A 277 -3.56 -6.18 49.26
C SER A 277 -3.54 -6.51 47.78
N GLY A 278 -2.50 -7.22 47.35
CA GLY A 278 -2.37 -7.73 46.01
C GLY A 278 -1.00 -7.55 45.37
N THR A 279 -0.75 -8.25 44.28
CA THR A 279 0.55 -8.24 43.58
C THR A 279 0.88 -6.92 42.89
N ALA A 280 -0.13 -6.09 42.62
CA ALA A 280 0.07 -4.74 42.10
C ALA A 280 0.38 -3.71 43.18
N VAL A 281 0.24 -4.09 44.45
CA VAL A 281 0.53 -3.21 45.60
C VAL A 281 2.01 -3.32 45.93
N SER A 282 2.67 -2.19 45.99
CA SER A 282 4.11 -2.14 46.28
C SER A 282 4.47 -1.06 47.28
N ILE A 283 5.51 -1.33 48.05
CA ILE A 283 6.13 -0.39 48.98
C ILE A 283 7.61 -0.25 48.62
N SER A 284 8.08 0.98 48.65
CA SER A 284 9.49 1.31 48.54
C SER A 284 9.83 2.35 49.62
N VAL A 285 10.70 2.04 50.54
CA VAL A 285 11.13 2.92 51.64
C VAL A 285 12.56 3.37 51.35
N SER A 286 12.79 4.67 51.37
CA SER A 286 14.13 5.25 51.23
C SER A 286 15.00 4.93 52.47
N GLN A 287 16.31 4.90 52.25
CA GLN A 287 17.27 4.66 53.34
C GLN A 287 17.10 5.67 54.46
N LEU A 288 16.93 5.16 55.67
CA LEU A 288 16.93 5.92 56.93
C LEU A 288 17.46 5.02 58.05
N ASP A 289 18.78 4.98 58.21
CA ASP A 289 19.53 4.05 59.05
C ASP A 289 19.10 4.06 60.52
N ILE A 290 18.71 5.23 61.02
CA ILE A 290 18.26 5.42 62.42
C ILE A 290 16.98 4.62 62.75
N LEU A 291 16.15 4.34 61.72
CA LEU A 291 14.95 3.53 61.84
C LEU A 291 15.13 2.09 61.30
N GLY A 292 16.36 1.70 61.03
CA GLY A 292 16.72 0.35 60.60
C GLY A 292 16.65 0.14 59.07
N PHE A 293 16.21 1.12 58.27
CA PHE A 293 16.21 1.07 56.82
C PHE A 293 17.60 1.45 56.27
N THR A 294 18.51 0.47 56.23
CA THR A 294 19.93 0.69 55.91
C THR A 294 20.25 0.48 54.41
N ASP A 295 19.40 -0.25 53.71
CA ASP A 295 19.56 -0.45 52.28
C ASP A 295 19.09 0.81 51.50
N PRO A 296 19.68 1.08 50.34
CA PRO A 296 19.29 2.24 49.50
C PRO A 296 17.80 2.31 49.20
N GLN A 297 17.15 1.15 49.20
CA GLN A 297 15.70 1.06 49.01
C GLN A 297 15.19 -0.29 49.58
N THR A 298 14.41 -0.23 50.65
CA THR A 298 13.72 -1.41 51.18
C THR A 298 12.37 -1.52 50.49
N THR A 299 12.15 -2.61 49.73
CA THR A 299 10.93 -2.82 48.93
C THR A 299 10.13 -4.01 49.42
N GLY A 300 8.83 -3.98 49.18
CA GLY A 300 7.92 -5.11 49.39
C GLY A 300 6.77 -5.09 48.41
N THR A 301 6.29 -6.27 48.05
CA THR A 301 5.10 -6.44 47.16
C THR A 301 4.10 -7.37 47.85
N GLY A 302 2.81 -7.16 47.60
CA GLY A 302 1.76 -8.09 48.03
C GLY A 302 1.74 -9.38 47.17
N THR A 303 0.91 -10.32 47.55
CA THR A 303 0.72 -11.59 46.83
C THR A 303 -0.78 -11.84 46.57
N GLY A 304 -1.11 -12.79 45.69
CA GLY A 304 -2.48 -13.14 45.36
C GLY A 304 -3.03 -12.36 44.18
N LEU A 305 -4.27 -11.92 44.25
CA LEU A 305 -4.88 -11.07 43.22
C LEU A 305 -4.13 -9.72 43.11
N PRO A 306 -4.15 -9.05 41.93
CA PRO A 306 -3.44 -7.79 41.77
C PRO A 306 -3.86 -6.71 42.78
N ARG A 307 -5.15 -6.54 43.01
CA ARG A 307 -5.71 -5.61 44.02
C ARG A 307 -7.07 -6.10 44.47
N LEU A 308 -7.32 -6.14 45.75
CA LEU A 308 -8.64 -6.48 46.31
C LEU A 308 -9.58 -5.26 46.41
N ASP A 309 -9.05 -4.05 46.42
CA ASP A 309 -9.81 -2.80 46.42
C ASP A 309 -10.27 -2.36 45.02
N ALA A 310 -9.83 -3.05 43.96
CA ALA A 310 -10.14 -2.76 42.56
C ALA A 310 -10.11 -4.03 41.68
N VAL A 311 -10.91 -5.03 42.02
CA VAL A 311 -11.00 -6.30 41.27
C VAL A 311 -11.58 -6.05 39.89
N THR A 312 -10.94 -6.59 38.87
CA THR A 312 -11.36 -6.43 37.47
C THR A 312 -12.00 -7.69 36.91
N ALA A 313 -12.67 -7.58 35.74
CA ALA A 313 -13.17 -8.75 35.00
C ALA A 313 -12.05 -9.73 34.62
N ALA A 314 -10.83 -9.24 34.35
CA ALA A 314 -9.69 -10.08 34.06
C ALA A 314 -9.25 -10.90 35.30
N ASP A 315 -9.35 -10.33 36.50
CA ASP A 315 -9.03 -11.04 37.73
C ASP A 315 -10.04 -12.16 38.01
N VAL A 316 -11.34 -11.87 37.85
CA VAL A 316 -12.41 -12.87 37.95
C VAL A 316 -12.23 -13.98 36.93
N ASN A 317 -11.92 -13.62 35.67
CA ASN A 317 -11.68 -14.58 34.59
C ASN A 317 -10.45 -15.47 34.89
N GLY A 318 -9.40 -14.90 35.47
CA GLY A 318 -8.24 -15.65 35.95
C GLY A 318 -8.60 -16.68 37.02
N LEU A 319 -9.48 -16.32 37.95
CA LEU A 319 -9.98 -17.26 38.98
C LEU A 319 -10.86 -18.36 38.41
N LEU A 320 -11.76 -18.02 37.47
CA LEU A 320 -12.58 -18.99 36.75
C LEU A 320 -11.71 -20.00 36.00
N THR A 321 -10.68 -19.53 35.30
CA THR A 321 -9.73 -20.38 34.57
C THR A 321 -8.94 -21.27 35.51
N ALA A 322 -8.45 -20.74 36.64
CA ALA A 322 -7.69 -21.47 37.61
C ALA A 322 -8.51 -22.58 38.32
N ALA A 323 -9.81 -22.33 38.50
CA ALA A 323 -10.76 -23.29 39.06
C ALA A 323 -11.30 -24.25 38.02
N ALA A 324 -10.91 -24.14 36.74
CA ALA A 324 -11.44 -24.91 35.62
C ALA A 324 -12.97 -24.84 35.47
N ILE A 325 -13.55 -23.67 35.77
CA ILE A 325 -14.98 -23.38 35.62
C ILE A 325 -15.27 -22.97 34.18
N ASP A 326 -16.28 -23.59 33.57
CA ASP A 326 -16.65 -23.38 32.14
C ASP A 326 -17.48 -22.11 31.94
N ALA A 327 -16.92 -21.01 32.39
CA ALA A 327 -17.50 -19.67 32.27
C ALA A 327 -16.39 -18.63 32.04
N THR A 328 -16.79 -17.49 31.56
CA THR A 328 -15.90 -16.32 31.33
C THR A 328 -16.45 -15.08 32.00
N ALA A 329 -15.54 -14.18 32.41
CA ALA A 329 -15.89 -12.85 32.94
C ALA A 329 -15.37 -11.76 32.01
N ASP A 330 -16.24 -10.82 31.66
CA ASP A 330 -15.90 -9.64 30.85
C ASP A 330 -16.63 -8.39 31.38
N THR A 331 -16.49 -7.28 30.69
CA THR A 331 -17.27 -6.05 30.99
C THR A 331 -18.29 -5.81 29.88
N VAL A 332 -19.47 -5.37 30.27
CA VAL A 332 -20.48 -4.97 29.29
C VAL A 332 -19.94 -3.81 28.43
N PRO A 333 -19.98 -3.93 27.09
CA PRO A 333 -19.43 -2.91 26.18
C PRO A 333 -19.90 -1.48 26.49
N GLY A 334 -18.95 -0.56 26.56
CA GLY A 334 -19.23 0.86 26.90
C GLY A 334 -19.49 1.14 28.38
N THR A 335 -19.35 0.17 29.25
CA THR A 335 -19.55 0.30 30.70
C THR A 335 -18.38 -0.27 31.49
N GLN A 336 -18.42 -0.11 32.85
CA GLN A 336 -17.51 -0.80 33.77
C GLN A 336 -18.22 -1.96 34.50
N LEU A 337 -19.39 -2.36 34.03
CA LEU A 337 -20.17 -3.40 34.68
C LEU A 337 -19.62 -4.79 34.36
N LEU A 338 -19.39 -5.59 35.41
CA LEU A 338 -18.93 -6.96 35.28
C LEU A 338 -20.05 -7.86 34.75
N ARG A 339 -19.71 -8.74 33.83
CA ARG A 339 -20.62 -9.80 33.37
C ARG A 339 -19.90 -11.15 33.45
N ILE A 340 -20.60 -12.16 33.97
CA ILE A 340 -20.16 -13.57 33.99
C ILE A 340 -21.10 -14.32 33.06
N SER A 341 -20.55 -15.07 32.12
CA SER A 341 -21.30 -15.83 31.12
C SER A 341 -20.81 -17.28 31.05
N THR A 342 -21.69 -18.24 30.85
CA THR A 342 -21.30 -19.61 30.55
C THR A 342 -20.65 -19.70 29.17
N ASN A 343 -19.71 -20.63 28.94
CA ASN A 343 -19.17 -20.88 27.60
C ASN A 343 -20.16 -21.70 26.77
N ALA A 344 -21.02 -22.51 27.39
CA ALA A 344 -22.15 -23.16 26.73
C ALA A 344 -23.26 -22.14 26.43
N THR A 345 -24.03 -22.40 25.38
CA THR A 345 -25.19 -21.57 24.95
C THR A 345 -26.44 -22.44 24.86
N GLY A 346 -27.60 -21.81 24.74
CA GLY A 346 -28.87 -22.49 24.63
C GLY A 346 -29.55 -22.76 25.99
N ASN A 347 -30.74 -23.33 25.98
CA ASN A 347 -31.55 -23.54 27.16
C ASN A 347 -30.94 -24.55 28.18
N VAL A 348 -29.92 -25.29 27.76
CA VAL A 348 -29.16 -26.20 28.64
C VAL A 348 -28.07 -25.51 29.39
N ALA A 349 -27.69 -24.31 28.96
CA ALA A 349 -26.73 -23.48 29.66
C ALA A 349 -27.36 -22.86 30.89
N SER A 350 -26.72 -23.01 32.03
CA SER A 350 -27.20 -22.41 33.29
C SER A 350 -26.05 -21.87 34.12
N LEU A 351 -26.29 -20.72 34.74
CA LEU A 351 -25.37 -20.06 35.64
C LEU A 351 -26.07 -19.73 36.94
N ASP A 352 -25.67 -20.37 38.03
CA ASP A 352 -26.23 -20.18 39.36
C ASP A 352 -25.24 -19.54 40.33
N LEU A 353 -25.55 -18.34 40.76
CA LEU A 353 -24.84 -17.56 41.78
C LEU A 353 -25.75 -17.31 43.00
N SER A 354 -26.85 -18.04 43.17
CA SER A 354 -27.89 -17.74 44.14
C SER A 354 -27.58 -18.20 45.55
N ASP A 355 -26.45 -18.84 45.81
CA ASP A 355 -26.05 -19.31 47.15
C ASP A 355 -26.07 -18.13 48.14
N ALA A 356 -26.75 -18.30 49.23
CA ALA A 356 -26.88 -17.29 50.27
C ALA A 356 -25.49 -16.87 50.91
N SER A 357 -24.46 -17.70 50.76
CA SER A 357 -23.07 -17.35 51.16
C SER A 357 -22.44 -16.33 50.25
N ASN A 358 -22.97 -16.13 49.05
CA ASN A 358 -22.44 -15.20 48.02
C ASN A 358 -22.80 -13.73 48.25
N LEU A 359 -23.67 -13.40 49.20
CA LEU A 359 -24.20 -12.04 49.36
C LEU A 359 -23.12 -10.96 49.41
N VAL A 360 -22.05 -11.21 50.17
CA VAL A 360 -20.94 -10.26 50.32
C VAL A 360 -20.14 -10.15 49.01
N ALA A 361 -19.84 -11.29 48.39
CA ALA A 361 -19.09 -11.33 47.12
C ALA A 361 -19.87 -10.67 45.99
N LEU A 362 -21.14 -11.01 45.80
CA LEU A 362 -22.01 -10.47 44.74
C LEU A 362 -22.16 -8.95 44.87
N THR A 363 -22.44 -8.46 46.08
CA THR A 363 -22.56 -7.00 46.33
C THR A 363 -21.25 -6.27 46.08
N ALA A 364 -20.13 -6.84 46.49
CA ALA A 364 -18.80 -6.24 46.26
C ALA A 364 -18.42 -6.24 44.74
N LEU A 365 -18.82 -7.24 43.98
CA LEU A 365 -18.62 -7.30 42.55
C LEU A 365 -19.67 -6.47 41.76
N GLY A 366 -20.60 -5.81 42.48
CA GLY A 366 -21.59 -4.94 41.86
C GLY A 366 -22.88 -5.65 41.37
N PHE A 367 -23.05 -6.94 41.65
CA PHE A 367 -24.27 -7.67 41.29
C PHE A 367 -25.39 -7.40 42.30
N ASP A 368 -26.62 -7.45 41.81
CA ASP A 368 -27.80 -7.43 42.67
C ASP A 368 -28.19 -8.86 43.09
N PRO A 369 -27.99 -9.26 44.35
CA PRO A 369 -28.34 -10.61 44.79
C PRO A 369 -29.84 -10.97 44.61
N ALA A 370 -30.71 -9.96 44.61
CA ALA A 370 -32.13 -10.19 44.42
C ALA A 370 -32.45 -10.55 42.96
N ALA A 371 -31.74 -9.99 42.01
CA ALA A 371 -31.87 -10.31 40.61
C ALA A 371 -31.32 -11.71 40.27
N LEU A 372 -30.40 -12.23 41.10
CA LEU A 372 -29.76 -13.53 40.95
C LEU A 372 -30.33 -14.60 41.90
N ALA A 373 -31.52 -14.38 42.44
CA ALA A 373 -32.17 -15.33 43.36
C ALA A 373 -32.54 -16.69 42.73
N ALA A 374 -32.41 -16.82 41.43
CA ALA A 374 -32.54 -18.05 40.66
C ALA A 374 -31.42 -18.16 39.62
N ALA A 375 -31.10 -19.40 39.25
CA ALA A 375 -30.11 -19.64 38.18
C ALA A 375 -30.55 -18.95 36.89
N GLN A 376 -29.60 -18.33 36.25
CA GLN A 376 -29.77 -17.73 34.92
C GLN A 376 -29.70 -18.84 33.88
N THR A 377 -30.52 -18.80 32.84
CA THR A 377 -30.51 -19.78 31.76
C THR A 377 -30.24 -19.12 30.42
N GLY A 378 -29.48 -19.79 29.57
CA GLY A 378 -29.30 -19.33 28.19
C GLY A 378 -30.58 -19.52 27.36
N THR A 379 -30.58 -18.96 26.19
CA THR A 379 -31.68 -19.12 25.22
C THR A 379 -31.23 -19.95 24.02
N ASP A 380 -32.16 -20.80 23.55
CA ASP A 380 -31.88 -21.57 22.34
C ASP A 380 -31.84 -20.69 21.12
N GLY A 381 -30.88 -20.93 20.25
CA GLY A 381 -30.80 -20.28 18.97
C GLY A 381 -31.88 -20.82 18.01
N VAL A 382 -32.29 -20.02 17.10
CA VAL A 382 -33.11 -20.41 15.96
C VAL A 382 -32.22 -20.58 14.74
N THR A 383 -32.23 -21.80 14.17
CA THR A 383 -31.41 -22.07 12.98
C THR A 383 -31.93 -21.27 11.80
N ARG A 384 -31.06 -20.52 11.15
CA ARG A 384 -31.35 -19.79 9.94
C ARG A 384 -31.71 -20.76 8.81
N ARG A 385 -32.84 -20.53 8.13
CA ARG A 385 -33.24 -21.28 6.94
C ARG A 385 -32.90 -20.50 5.70
N ILE A 386 -32.42 -21.15 4.66
CA ILE A 386 -31.93 -20.52 3.41
C ILE A 386 -32.81 -20.98 2.26
N PHE A 387 -33.23 -20.06 1.42
CA PHE A 387 -34.09 -20.28 0.28
C PHE A 387 -33.47 -19.70 -0.97
N LEU A 388 -33.47 -20.49 -2.06
CA LEU A 388 -33.01 -20.05 -3.37
C LEU A 388 -34.22 -19.97 -4.32
N ARG A 389 -34.25 -18.91 -5.13
CA ARG A 389 -35.28 -18.76 -6.15
C ARG A 389 -34.86 -19.47 -7.45
N GLU A 390 -35.43 -20.63 -7.74
CA GLU A 390 -35.11 -21.45 -8.91
C GLU A 390 -36.00 -21.13 -10.13
N ALA A 391 -37.19 -20.58 -9.92
CA ALA A 391 -38.14 -20.28 -10.99
C ALA A 391 -38.88 -18.95 -10.71
N ALA A 392 -39.47 -18.38 -11.78
CA ALA A 392 -40.32 -17.20 -11.65
C ALA A 392 -41.64 -17.49 -10.94
N GLY A 393 -42.16 -16.52 -10.18
CA GLY A 393 -43.44 -16.63 -9.47
C GLY A 393 -43.28 -16.87 -7.96
N PRO A 394 -44.34 -16.72 -7.18
CA PRO A 394 -44.29 -16.82 -5.73
C PRO A 394 -43.87 -18.21 -5.24
N ASP A 395 -44.13 -19.25 -6.01
CA ASP A 395 -43.81 -20.65 -5.66
C ASP A 395 -42.43 -21.08 -6.22
N GLY A 396 -41.66 -20.17 -6.79
CA GLY A 396 -40.33 -20.45 -7.36
C GLY A 396 -39.19 -20.60 -6.34
N TRP A 397 -39.49 -20.39 -5.07
CA TRP A 397 -38.51 -20.50 -3.98
C TRP A 397 -38.42 -21.94 -3.45
N ARG A 398 -37.18 -22.37 -3.21
CA ARG A 398 -36.91 -23.65 -2.53
C ARG A 398 -36.02 -23.46 -1.33
N GLU A 399 -36.34 -24.16 -0.26
CA GLU A 399 -35.44 -24.26 0.89
C GLU A 399 -34.26 -25.15 0.56
N HIS A 400 -33.06 -24.69 0.87
CA HIS A 400 -31.83 -25.43 0.74
C HIS A 400 -31.29 -25.77 2.12
N THR A 401 -31.20 -27.07 2.43
CA THR A 401 -30.70 -27.55 3.72
C THR A 401 -29.25 -27.97 3.62
N ALA A 402 -28.45 -27.58 4.62
CA ALA A 402 -27.04 -27.97 4.72
C ALA A 402 -26.91 -29.46 4.98
N GLY A 403 -26.21 -30.14 4.09
CA GLY A 403 -25.85 -31.56 4.24
C GLY A 403 -24.44 -31.79 4.70
N ALA A 404 -23.97 -33.02 4.67
CA ALA A 404 -22.57 -33.34 4.99
C ALA A 404 -21.60 -32.64 4.03
N ALA A 405 -20.43 -32.22 4.54
CA ALA A 405 -19.37 -31.56 3.79
C ALA A 405 -19.75 -30.22 3.12
N GLY A 406 -20.72 -29.48 3.67
CA GLY A 406 -21.08 -28.16 3.17
C GLY A 406 -21.85 -28.16 1.85
N VAL A 407 -22.42 -29.27 1.46
CA VAL A 407 -23.30 -29.38 0.28
C VAL A 407 -24.72 -28.97 0.70
N PHE A 408 -25.31 -28.01 0.01
CA PHE A 408 -26.69 -27.61 0.22
C PHE A 408 -27.57 -28.25 -0.85
N THR A 409 -28.58 -28.96 -0.42
CA THR A 409 -29.52 -29.65 -1.31
C THR A 409 -30.93 -29.06 -1.19
N PRO A 410 -31.65 -28.89 -2.31
CA PRO A 410 -33.03 -28.44 -2.24
C PRO A 410 -33.93 -29.45 -1.52
N ALA A 411 -34.86 -28.95 -0.75
CA ALA A 411 -35.89 -29.75 -0.14
C ALA A 411 -36.73 -30.51 -1.21
N ALA A 412 -37.18 -31.70 -0.90
CA ALA A 412 -37.92 -32.56 -1.82
C ALA A 412 -39.30 -32.01 -2.29
N ALA A 413 -39.85 -31.03 -1.56
CA ALA A 413 -41.08 -30.35 -1.90
C ALA A 413 -40.89 -28.83 -2.00
N LEU A 414 -41.44 -28.21 -3.05
CA LEU A 414 -41.60 -26.77 -3.13
C LEU A 414 -42.47 -26.32 -1.95
N SER A 415 -41.91 -25.54 -1.03
CA SER A 415 -42.66 -24.82 -0.05
C SER A 415 -43.02 -23.45 -0.60
N ASN A 416 -44.28 -23.01 -0.45
CA ASN A 416 -44.62 -21.62 -0.72
C ASN A 416 -43.75 -20.71 0.17
N ALA A 417 -42.83 -19.97 -0.43
CA ALA A 417 -41.83 -19.18 0.31
C ALA A 417 -42.50 -18.15 1.22
N ALA A 418 -43.54 -17.50 0.75
CA ALA A 418 -44.27 -16.50 1.53
C ALA A 418 -44.91 -17.12 2.79
N ALA A 419 -45.43 -18.32 2.70
CA ALA A 419 -46.01 -19.04 3.85
C ALA A 419 -44.93 -19.68 4.73
N ALA A 420 -43.82 -20.10 4.15
CA ALA A 420 -42.72 -20.75 4.86
C ALA A 420 -41.74 -19.80 5.54
N LEU A 421 -41.58 -18.60 4.99
CA LEU A 421 -40.65 -17.57 5.49
C LEU A 421 -41.31 -16.67 6.55
N GLY A 422 -42.63 -16.46 6.49
CA GLY A 422 -43.36 -15.58 7.42
C GLY A 422 -42.86 -14.15 7.43
N ASP A 423 -43.17 -13.40 8.47
CA ASP A 423 -42.79 -12.00 8.64
C ASP A 423 -41.28 -11.76 8.88
N GLU A 424 -40.51 -12.83 9.03
CA GLU A 424 -39.07 -12.78 9.33
C GLU A 424 -38.16 -13.05 8.10
N ALA A 425 -38.73 -13.12 6.91
CA ALA A 425 -37.97 -13.36 5.70
C ALA A 425 -37.25 -12.13 5.21
N HIS A 426 -36.01 -12.34 4.75
CA HIS A 426 -35.20 -11.30 4.13
C HIS A 426 -34.65 -11.79 2.80
N ILE A 427 -34.73 -10.94 1.76
CA ILE A 427 -33.97 -11.15 0.52
C ILE A 427 -32.57 -10.69 0.79
N VAL A 428 -31.59 -11.53 0.45
CA VAL A 428 -30.16 -11.31 0.71
C VAL A 428 -29.44 -10.93 -0.57
N THR A 429 -28.71 -9.81 -0.51
CA THR A 429 -27.65 -9.46 -1.47
C THR A 429 -26.36 -9.21 -0.72
N LEU A 430 -25.24 -9.10 -1.43
CA LEU A 430 -23.95 -8.85 -0.82
C LEU A 430 -23.47 -7.42 -1.03
N ALA A 431 -22.83 -6.88 -0.02
CA ALA A 431 -21.83 -5.84 -0.18
C ALA A 431 -20.44 -6.45 -0.01
N MET A 432 -19.54 -6.12 -0.90
CA MET A 432 -18.16 -6.60 -0.88
C MET A 432 -17.22 -5.43 -1.07
N SER A 433 -16.19 -5.33 -0.24
CA SER A 433 -15.10 -4.37 -0.45
C SER A 433 -13.76 -5.06 -0.45
N TRP A 434 -12.95 -4.76 -1.46
CA TRP A 434 -11.58 -5.20 -1.58
C TRP A 434 -10.64 -4.06 -1.19
N THR A 435 -9.74 -4.31 -0.27
CA THR A 435 -8.73 -3.33 0.16
C THR A 435 -7.35 -3.96 0.07
N SER A 436 -6.51 -3.44 -0.83
CA SER A 436 -5.14 -3.91 -1.02
C SER A 436 -4.20 -3.48 0.09
N THR A 437 -3.02 -4.10 0.16
CA THR A 437 -1.93 -3.68 1.05
C THR A 437 -1.42 -2.26 0.77
N ASP A 438 -1.61 -1.77 -0.45
CA ASP A 438 -1.29 -0.40 -0.86
C ASP A 438 -2.46 0.59 -0.60
N ALA A 439 -3.46 0.17 0.23
CA ALA A 439 -4.62 0.95 0.65
C ALA A 439 -5.54 1.42 -0.49
N VAL A 440 -5.55 0.72 -1.62
CA VAL A 440 -6.53 0.92 -2.69
C VAL A 440 -7.77 0.12 -2.35
N THR A 441 -8.94 0.79 -2.31
CA THR A 441 -10.23 0.15 -2.00
C THR A 441 -11.17 0.21 -3.20
N THR A 442 -11.83 -0.90 -3.48
CA THR A 442 -12.93 -1.00 -4.45
C THR A 442 -14.12 -1.67 -3.77
N SER A 443 -15.31 -1.10 -3.93
CA SER A 443 -16.53 -1.59 -3.28
C SER A 443 -17.62 -1.92 -4.29
N TYR A 444 -18.38 -2.94 -3.97
CA TYR A 444 -19.52 -3.46 -4.75
C TYR A 444 -20.70 -3.63 -3.83
N GLU A 445 -21.89 -3.29 -4.27
CA GLU A 445 -23.12 -3.41 -3.48
C GLU A 445 -24.25 -4.08 -4.27
N GLY A 446 -25.13 -4.74 -3.54
CA GLY A 446 -26.30 -5.38 -4.09
C GLY A 446 -26.00 -6.54 -5.06
N LEU A 447 -24.95 -7.30 -4.78
CA LEU A 447 -24.54 -8.45 -5.58
C LEU A 447 -25.43 -9.64 -5.30
N GLY A 448 -25.83 -10.34 -6.36
CA GLY A 448 -26.48 -11.66 -6.28
C GLY A 448 -25.44 -12.78 -6.24
N LEU A 449 -25.83 -13.94 -5.74
CA LEU A 449 -24.95 -15.10 -5.48
C LEU A 449 -25.09 -16.22 -6.51
N ASP A 450 -26.05 -16.15 -7.42
CA ASP A 450 -26.35 -17.19 -8.41
C ASP A 450 -26.14 -16.64 -9.83
N GLU A 451 -25.61 -17.45 -10.74
CA GLU A 451 -25.35 -17.09 -12.14
C GLU A 451 -26.59 -16.57 -12.87
N THR A 452 -27.78 -17.03 -12.50
CA THR A 452 -29.04 -16.59 -13.11
C THR A 452 -29.49 -15.22 -12.57
N HIS A 453 -28.86 -14.70 -11.52
CA HIS A 453 -29.17 -13.39 -10.97
C HIS A 453 -28.58 -12.25 -11.84
N PRO A 454 -29.35 -11.22 -12.22
CA PRO A 454 -28.89 -10.14 -13.10
C PRO A 454 -27.68 -9.37 -12.59
N ARG A 455 -27.44 -9.38 -11.28
CA ARG A 455 -26.29 -8.77 -10.61
C ARG A 455 -25.39 -9.81 -9.97
N TYR A 456 -25.26 -10.96 -10.60
CA TYR A 456 -24.36 -12.00 -10.13
C TYR A 456 -22.95 -11.46 -9.92
N PHE A 457 -22.37 -11.73 -8.74
CA PHE A 457 -21.07 -11.18 -8.39
C PHE A 457 -19.97 -11.67 -9.33
N GLY A 458 -20.07 -12.90 -9.85
CA GLY A 458 -19.18 -13.43 -10.87
C GLY A 458 -19.19 -12.63 -12.18
N HIS A 459 -20.32 -12.07 -12.60
CA HIS A 459 -20.39 -11.22 -13.79
C HIS A 459 -19.60 -9.90 -13.64
N ARG A 460 -19.40 -9.43 -12.42
CA ARG A 460 -18.60 -8.25 -12.13
C ARG A 460 -17.11 -8.56 -12.00
N MET A 461 -16.78 -9.82 -11.73
CA MET A 461 -15.41 -10.29 -11.46
C MET A 461 -14.90 -11.24 -12.54
N ILE A 462 -15.48 -11.16 -13.75
CA ILE A 462 -15.09 -12.01 -14.88
C ILE A 462 -13.69 -11.68 -15.35
N THR A 463 -12.92 -12.70 -15.65
CA THR A 463 -11.65 -12.57 -16.34
C THR A 463 -11.91 -12.16 -17.77
N VAL A 464 -11.50 -10.94 -18.14
CA VAL A 464 -11.49 -10.55 -19.55
C VAL A 464 -10.44 -11.39 -20.26
N THR A 465 -10.86 -12.19 -21.24
CA THR A 465 -9.97 -13.10 -21.98
C THR A 465 -9.15 -12.37 -23.04
N ASP A 466 -9.60 -11.22 -23.52
CA ASP A 466 -8.85 -10.37 -24.44
C ASP A 466 -8.06 -9.30 -23.67
N PRO A 467 -6.72 -9.33 -23.69
CA PRO A 467 -5.89 -8.29 -23.06
C PRO A 467 -6.10 -6.88 -23.63
N LEU A 468 -6.71 -6.74 -24.79
CA LEU A 468 -7.03 -5.46 -25.43
C LEU A 468 -8.33 -4.86 -24.91
N GLU A 469 -9.26 -5.71 -24.43
CA GLU A 469 -10.51 -5.28 -23.85
C GLU A 469 -10.34 -4.98 -22.36
N GLU A 470 -10.61 -3.79 -21.96
CA GLU A 470 -10.72 -3.23 -20.61
C GLU A 470 -9.99 -4.00 -19.48
N PRO A 471 -8.68 -3.95 -19.41
CA PRO A 471 -7.91 -4.70 -18.39
C PRO A 471 -7.94 -4.07 -17.00
N LEU A 472 -8.63 -2.96 -16.83
CA LEU A 472 -8.64 -2.21 -15.56
C LEU A 472 -9.98 -2.30 -14.83
N GLY A 473 -10.83 -3.23 -15.21
CA GLY A 473 -12.07 -3.47 -14.50
C GLY A 473 -11.82 -3.77 -13.04
N ASP A 474 -12.36 -4.84 -12.59
CA ASP A 474 -12.33 -5.21 -11.20
C ASP A 474 -10.97 -5.80 -10.77
N PRO A 475 -10.46 -5.47 -9.60
CA PRO A 475 -9.19 -6.02 -9.09
C PRO A 475 -9.28 -7.50 -8.73
N LEU A 476 -10.50 -8.03 -8.61
CA LEU A 476 -10.80 -9.42 -8.27
C LEU A 476 -11.25 -10.22 -9.49
N VAL A 477 -10.93 -11.49 -9.46
CA VAL A 477 -11.43 -12.53 -10.34
C VAL A 477 -12.04 -13.62 -9.47
N LEU A 478 -13.26 -14.02 -9.82
CA LEU A 478 -13.93 -15.16 -9.22
C LEU A 478 -13.70 -16.39 -10.10
N GLU A 479 -13.23 -17.47 -9.49
CA GLU A 479 -13.19 -18.79 -10.08
C GLU A 479 -14.18 -19.66 -9.28
N GLU A 480 -15.32 -20.01 -9.86
CA GLU A 480 -16.38 -20.76 -9.23
C GLU A 480 -16.92 -21.80 -10.20
N ASP A 481 -17.13 -23.02 -9.72
CA ASP A 481 -17.78 -24.09 -10.48
C ASP A 481 -18.49 -25.05 -9.51
N GLY A 482 -19.64 -25.54 -9.94
CA GLY A 482 -20.38 -26.60 -9.30
C GLY A 482 -20.98 -26.28 -7.94
N LEU A 483 -21.15 -25.01 -7.58
CA LEU A 483 -21.76 -24.55 -6.35
C LEU A 483 -23.12 -23.86 -6.63
N ASN A 484 -24.05 -23.97 -5.69
CA ASN A 484 -25.28 -23.17 -5.70
C ASN A 484 -25.14 -21.94 -4.80
N ALA A 485 -26.06 -20.98 -4.93
CA ALA A 485 -26.01 -19.73 -4.18
C ALA A 485 -25.96 -19.90 -2.66
N ALA A 486 -26.60 -20.94 -2.10
CA ALA A 486 -26.57 -21.20 -0.67
C ALA A 486 -25.17 -21.68 -0.22
N GLU A 487 -24.51 -22.47 -1.05
CA GLU A 487 -23.13 -22.94 -0.81
C GLU A 487 -22.10 -21.82 -0.94
N VAL A 488 -22.26 -20.96 -1.93
CA VAL A 488 -21.45 -19.76 -2.09
C VAL A 488 -21.63 -18.84 -0.89
N HIS A 489 -22.87 -18.62 -0.46
CA HIS A 489 -23.16 -17.82 0.74
C HIS A 489 -22.48 -18.42 1.98
N ALA A 490 -22.66 -19.71 2.23
CA ALA A 490 -22.04 -20.38 3.37
C ALA A 490 -20.52 -20.32 3.36
N ALA A 491 -19.90 -20.42 2.18
CA ALA A 491 -18.44 -20.32 2.02
C ALA A 491 -17.94 -18.90 2.28
N LEU A 492 -18.61 -17.88 1.78
CA LEU A 492 -18.24 -16.48 1.98
C LEU A 492 -18.32 -16.06 3.45
N PHE A 493 -19.30 -16.57 4.18
CA PHE A 493 -19.51 -16.22 5.58
C PHE A 493 -18.98 -17.25 6.58
N ALA A 494 -18.23 -18.26 6.12
CA ALA A 494 -17.60 -19.25 7.00
C ALA A 494 -16.64 -18.55 7.99
N GLY A 495 -16.90 -18.72 9.31
CA GLY A 495 -16.14 -18.06 10.37
C GLY A 495 -16.43 -16.57 10.56
N GLY A 496 -17.44 -16.07 9.86
CA GLY A 496 -17.93 -14.69 9.98
C GLY A 496 -18.66 -14.44 11.31
N ARG A 497 -19.08 -13.19 11.50
CA ARG A 497 -19.84 -12.74 12.67
C ARG A 497 -21.24 -12.32 12.24
N SER A 498 -22.22 -12.51 13.12
CA SER A 498 -23.50 -11.84 12.99
C SER A 498 -23.56 -10.64 13.91
N ASP A 499 -24.27 -9.60 13.51
CA ASP A 499 -24.59 -8.42 14.34
C ASP A 499 -25.92 -8.59 15.09
N GLU A 500 -26.38 -7.54 15.75
CA GLU A 500 -27.63 -7.50 16.52
C GLU A 500 -28.87 -7.69 15.60
N ASP A 501 -28.76 -7.37 14.31
CA ASP A 501 -29.82 -7.54 13.31
C ASP A 501 -29.70 -8.89 12.56
N ASP A 502 -28.84 -9.77 13.03
CA ASP A 502 -28.52 -11.09 12.40
C ASP A 502 -27.94 -10.93 10.98
N LEU A 503 -27.28 -9.82 10.68
CA LEU A 503 -26.54 -9.64 9.43
C LEU A 503 -25.16 -10.29 9.55
N LEU A 504 -24.83 -11.13 8.56
CA LEU A 504 -23.52 -11.76 8.52
C LEU A 504 -22.48 -10.81 7.92
N SER A 505 -21.34 -10.80 8.52
CA SER A 505 -20.13 -10.15 7.99
C SER A 505 -18.93 -11.07 8.12
N ASN A 506 -18.03 -11.00 7.16
CA ASN A 506 -16.80 -11.77 7.18
C ASN A 506 -15.65 -10.95 6.57
N THR A 507 -14.44 -11.33 6.95
CA THR A 507 -13.21 -10.76 6.42
C THR A 507 -12.33 -11.87 5.88
N ILE A 508 -12.13 -11.88 4.58
CA ILE A 508 -11.37 -12.89 3.84
C ILE A 508 -10.02 -12.29 3.46
N ALA A 509 -8.93 -12.93 3.83
CA ALA A 509 -7.60 -12.48 3.45
C ALA A 509 -7.19 -13.12 2.12
N LEU A 510 -6.86 -12.29 1.12
CA LEU A 510 -6.14 -12.71 -0.07
C LEU A 510 -4.65 -12.66 0.22
N THR A 511 -3.98 -13.78 0.09
CA THR A 511 -2.55 -13.93 0.40
C THR A 511 -1.80 -14.59 -0.76
N SER A 512 -0.49 -14.70 -0.61
CA SER A 512 0.40 -15.35 -1.59
C SER A 512 0.64 -14.57 -2.89
N GLY A 513 0.19 -13.31 -2.96
CA GLY A 513 0.63 -12.40 -4.02
C GLY A 513 2.12 -12.10 -3.87
N GLN A 514 2.88 -12.25 -4.96
CA GLN A 514 4.34 -12.08 -4.98
C GLN A 514 4.77 -11.32 -6.23
N ASP A 515 5.88 -10.57 -6.13
CA ASP A 515 6.43 -9.79 -7.25
C ASP A 515 7.33 -10.65 -8.17
N GLY A 516 7.34 -11.96 -7.94
CA GLY A 516 8.06 -12.93 -8.75
C GLY A 516 9.53 -13.04 -8.39
N THR A 517 10.35 -13.35 -9.40
CA THR A 517 11.83 -13.43 -9.30
C THR A 517 12.46 -12.27 -10.09
N VAL A 518 13.78 -12.14 -9.98
CA VAL A 518 14.54 -11.25 -10.87
C VAL A 518 14.23 -11.64 -12.34
N PRO A 519 13.73 -10.69 -13.17
CA PRO A 519 13.33 -11.01 -14.54
C PRO A 519 14.49 -11.52 -15.37
N ALA A 520 14.20 -12.45 -16.29
CA ALA A 520 15.15 -12.83 -17.33
C ALA A 520 15.26 -11.72 -18.39
N LEU A 521 16.37 -11.69 -19.14
CA LEU A 521 16.52 -10.73 -20.25
C LEU A 521 15.35 -10.83 -21.26
N GLN A 522 14.88 -12.04 -21.55
CA GLN A 522 13.73 -12.25 -22.44
C GLN A 522 12.45 -11.57 -21.96
N THR A 523 12.19 -11.57 -20.65
CA THR A 523 11.03 -10.88 -20.08
C THR A 523 11.16 -9.37 -20.23
N MET A 524 12.38 -8.84 -20.08
CA MET A 524 12.66 -7.41 -20.25
C MET A 524 12.57 -6.98 -21.73
N THR A 525 13.04 -7.81 -22.66
CA THR A 525 12.91 -7.51 -24.09
C THR A 525 11.45 -7.54 -24.54
N ARG A 526 10.65 -8.50 -24.06
CA ARG A 526 9.18 -8.48 -24.30
C ARG A 526 8.55 -7.17 -23.81
N ALA A 527 8.96 -6.67 -22.66
CA ALA A 527 8.43 -5.40 -22.16
C ALA A 527 8.85 -4.20 -23.03
N LEU A 528 10.03 -4.22 -23.62
CA LEU A 528 10.45 -3.25 -24.64
C LEU A 528 9.62 -3.37 -25.93
N ASP A 529 9.37 -4.60 -26.38
CA ASP A 529 8.56 -4.86 -27.58
C ASP A 529 7.13 -4.37 -27.41
N ASN A 530 6.56 -4.52 -26.21
CA ASN A 530 5.23 -3.96 -25.89
C ASN A 530 5.19 -2.42 -26.06
N LEU A 531 6.30 -1.72 -25.79
CA LEU A 531 6.38 -0.27 -26.02
C LEU A 531 6.27 0.10 -27.51
N ASN A 532 6.57 -0.84 -28.43
CA ASN A 532 6.42 -0.59 -29.87
C ASN A 532 4.95 -0.46 -30.32
N LEU A 533 4.01 -0.90 -29.49
CA LEU A 533 2.58 -0.70 -29.73
C LEU A 533 2.15 0.77 -29.58
N ILE A 534 3.03 1.62 -29.07
CA ILE A 534 2.73 3.04 -28.76
C ILE A 534 3.70 3.93 -29.53
N ASP A 535 3.22 4.61 -30.55
CA ASP A 535 4.04 5.41 -31.47
C ASP A 535 4.57 6.71 -30.85
N ASP A 536 3.85 7.30 -29.90
CA ASP A 536 4.16 8.63 -29.34
C ASP A 536 5.26 8.62 -28.27
N ILE A 537 5.85 7.46 -27.95
CA ILE A 537 6.96 7.36 -27.00
C ILE A 537 8.25 7.89 -27.62
N ALA A 538 8.82 8.92 -27.01
CA ALA A 538 10.07 9.54 -27.44
C ALA A 538 11.27 9.21 -26.54
N ILE A 539 11.04 8.77 -25.31
CA ILE A 539 12.08 8.51 -24.30
C ILE A 539 11.82 7.13 -23.71
N VAL A 540 12.87 6.31 -23.57
CA VAL A 540 12.77 5.01 -22.89
C VAL A 540 13.79 4.89 -21.78
N ALA A 541 13.39 4.24 -20.67
CA ALA A 541 14.28 3.94 -19.55
C ALA A 541 13.84 2.65 -18.83
N ALA A 542 14.81 2.04 -18.13
CA ALA A 542 14.61 0.83 -17.32
C ALA A 542 15.13 1.05 -15.89
N PRO A 543 14.44 1.92 -15.10
CA PRO A 543 14.93 2.31 -13.78
C PRO A 543 15.10 1.12 -12.85
N GLY A 544 16.24 1.02 -12.17
CA GLY A 544 16.51 0.00 -11.17
C GLY A 544 17.03 -1.33 -11.69
N THR A 545 16.99 -1.59 -12.99
CA THR A 545 17.49 -2.85 -13.54
C THR A 545 18.99 -3.04 -13.32
N THR A 546 19.74 -1.96 -13.18
CA THR A 546 21.17 -1.98 -12.85
C THR A 546 21.48 -2.45 -11.41
N ALA A 547 20.48 -2.63 -10.57
CA ALA A 547 20.62 -3.27 -9.25
C ALA A 547 20.72 -4.80 -9.34
N TYR A 548 20.43 -5.38 -10.51
CA TYR A 548 20.43 -6.83 -10.74
C TYR A 548 21.69 -7.31 -11.52
N ASP A 549 22.86 -6.93 -11.07
CA ASP A 549 24.18 -7.36 -11.59
C ASP A 549 24.29 -7.42 -13.14
N ALA A 550 24.56 -8.60 -13.69
CA ALA A 550 24.78 -8.80 -15.14
C ALA A 550 23.54 -8.47 -16.00
N LEU A 551 22.33 -8.64 -15.44
CA LEU A 551 21.09 -8.33 -16.15
C LEU A 551 21.01 -6.83 -16.53
N GLY A 552 21.43 -5.94 -15.64
CA GLY A 552 21.38 -4.49 -15.89
C GLY A 552 22.17 -4.06 -17.14
N ASN A 553 23.31 -4.69 -17.43
CA ASN A 553 24.08 -4.42 -18.64
C ASN A 553 23.37 -4.94 -19.90
N ALA A 554 22.80 -6.14 -19.83
CA ALA A 554 22.08 -6.75 -20.95
C ALA A 554 20.80 -5.94 -21.29
N VAL A 555 20.03 -5.53 -20.28
CA VAL A 555 18.84 -4.70 -20.46
C VAL A 555 19.18 -3.33 -21.04
N ARG A 556 20.26 -2.69 -20.58
CA ARG A 556 20.73 -1.43 -21.14
C ARG A 556 21.01 -1.56 -22.64
N ASN A 557 21.73 -2.60 -23.04
CA ASN A 557 22.05 -2.81 -24.46
C ASN A 557 20.80 -3.11 -25.29
N ALA A 558 19.88 -3.91 -24.78
CA ALA A 558 18.58 -4.16 -25.43
C ALA A 558 17.76 -2.87 -25.59
N MET A 559 17.74 -2.02 -24.56
CA MET A 559 17.03 -0.72 -24.58
C MET A 559 17.65 0.25 -25.59
N ILE A 560 18.99 0.27 -25.71
CA ILE A 560 19.68 1.07 -26.73
C ILE A 560 19.35 0.57 -28.13
N GLY A 561 19.39 -0.75 -28.39
CA GLY A 561 18.98 -1.35 -29.65
C GLY A 561 17.53 -1.01 -30.01
N HIS A 562 16.64 -1.16 -29.05
CA HIS A 562 15.23 -0.77 -29.20
C HIS A 562 15.04 0.72 -29.59
N ALA A 563 15.80 1.62 -28.97
CA ALA A 563 15.74 3.06 -29.31
C ALA A 563 16.30 3.33 -30.72
N GLU A 564 17.33 2.60 -31.14
CA GLU A 564 17.91 2.68 -32.48
C GLU A 564 16.96 2.15 -33.55
N ASP A 565 16.41 0.95 -33.34
CA ASP A 565 15.47 0.29 -34.27
C ASP A 565 14.20 1.14 -34.48
N SER A 566 13.66 1.74 -33.42
CA SER A 566 12.50 2.60 -33.50
C SER A 566 12.76 3.91 -34.26
N ASN A 567 14.02 4.38 -34.31
CA ASN A 567 14.47 5.62 -34.93
C ASN A 567 13.92 6.94 -34.34
N PHE A 568 12.95 6.88 -33.42
CA PHE A 568 12.27 8.06 -32.86
C PHE A 568 12.49 8.22 -31.36
N ARG A 569 13.12 7.23 -30.69
CA ARG A 569 13.31 7.17 -29.24
C ARG A 569 14.75 7.50 -28.85
N ILE A 570 14.94 7.85 -27.59
CA ILE A 570 16.25 7.94 -26.93
C ILE A 570 16.24 7.10 -25.66
N ALA A 571 17.31 6.35 -25.43
CA ALA A 571 17.52 5.54 -24.25
C ALA A 571 18.24 6.36 -23.16
N VAL A 572 17.60 6.51 -21.99
CA VAL A 572 18.22 7.11 -20.80
C VAL A 572 18.76 6.01 -19.92
N CYS A 573 20.08 5.92 -19.82
CA CYS A 573 20.80 4.81 -19.21
C CYS A 573 21.30 5.15 -17.81
N ASP A 574 21.09 4.21 -16.88
CA ASP A 574 21.53 4.26 -15.49
C ASP A 574 22.89 3.62 -15.29
N PRO A 575 23.70 4.10 -14.32
CA PRO A 575 24.88 3.41 -13.84
C PRO A 575 24.48 2.28 -12.87
N PRO A 576 25.26 1.22 -12.74
CA PRO A 576 25.19 0.34 -11.59
C PRO A 576 25.44 1.12 -10.27
N LEU A 577 24.79 0.69 -9.20
CA LEU A 577 24.94 1.31 -7.88
C LEU A 577 26.37 1.16 -7.35
N GLY A 578 26.83 2.13 -6.57
CA GLY A 578 28.12 2.09 -5.86
C GLY A 578 29.36 2.26 -6.73
N GLN A 579 29.23 2.56 -8.02
CA GLN A 579 30.39 2.62 -8.92
C GLN A 579 31.30 3.81 -8.67
N GLU A 580 32.60 3.52 -8.67
CA GLU A 580 33.66 4.55 -8.72
C GLU A 580 33.92 5.04 -10.15
N MET A 581 34.63 6.14 -10.26
CA MET A 581 34.94 6.76 -11.56
C MET A 581 35.57 5.79 -12.56
N ALA A 582 36.49 4.92 -12.11
CA ALA A 582 37.14 3.91 -12.96
C ALA A 582 36.14 2.83 -13.44
N GLN A 583 35.19 2.47 -12.61
CA GLN A 583 34.13 1.51 -12.93
C GLN A 583 33.12 2.14 -13.89
N LEU A 584 32.70 3.40 -13.68
CA LEU A 584 31.82 4.14 -14.59
C LEU A 584 32.43 4.23 -16.00
N ARG A 585 33.73 4.50 -16.10
CA ARG A 585 34.43 4.49 -17.40
C ARG A 585 34.40 3.12 -18.07
N ARG A 586 34.59 2.04 -17.31
CA ARG A 586 34.47 0.66 -17.83
C ARG A 586 33.06 0.36 -18.28
N THR A 587 32.06 0.73 -17.50
CA THR A 587 30.64 0.56 -17.86
C THR A 587 30.32 1.32 -19.15
N ARG A 588 30.77 2.58 -19.27
CA ARG A 588 30.58 3.39 -20.48
C ARG A 588 31.30 2.79 -21.71
N GLY A 589 32.43 2.17 -21.52
CA GLY A 589 33.18 1.50 -22.59
C GLY A 589 32.48 0.24 -23.18
N GLN A 590 31.39 -0.21 -22.59
CA GLN A 590 30.65 -1.39 -23.07
C GLN A 590 29.64 -1.07 -24.18
N PHE A 591 29.38 0.18 -24.46
CA PHE A 591 28.43 0.61 -25.48
C PHE A 591 28.88 1.94 -26.12
N ASP A 592 28.58 2.09 -27.38
CA ASP A 592 28.85 3.30 -28.15
C ASP A 592 27.70 3.50 -29.12
N ASN A 593 26.79 4.45 -28.83
CA ASN A 593 25.58 4.65 -29.62
C ASN A 593 25.04 6.06 -29.51
N THR A 594 24.59 6.64 -30.64
CA THR A 594 24.00 7.97 -30.70
C THR A 594 22.58 8.06 -30.14
N TYR A 595 21.93 6.93 -29.81
CA TYR A 595 20.61 6.88 -29.17
C TYR A 595 20.68 6.69 -27.65
N ALA A 596 21.90 6.68 -27.09
CA ALA A 596 22.12 6.45 -25.67
C ALA A 596 22.58 7.73 -24.94
N ALA A 597 21.91 8.08 -23.84
CA ALA A 597 22.32 9.13 -22.91
C ALA A 597 22.61 8.50 -21.54
N PHE A 598 23.85 8.57 -21.06
CA PHE A 598 24.29 7.94 -19.81
C PHE A 598 24.54 8.97 -18.73
N TYR A 599 23.85 8.81 -17.58
CA TYR A 599 23.91 9.76 -16.47
C TYR A 599 24.48 9.10 -15.21
N ALA A 600 25.31 9.82 -14.46
CA ALA A 600 25.91 9.38 -13.21
C ALA A 600 26.23 10.59 -12.31
N PRO A 601 26.36 10.41 -11.01
CA PRO A 601 26.09 9.22 -10.19
C PRO A 601 24.59 9.01 -9.91
N CYS A 602 24.25 7.99 -9.12
CA CYS A 602 22.93 7.81 -8.58
C CYS A 602 22.51 8.97 -7.68
N ILE A 603 21.20 9.22 -7.60
CA ILE A 603 20.60 10.34 -6.86
C ILE A 603 20.26 9.87 -5.45
N ARG A 604 20.55 10.69 -4.45
CA ARG A 604 20.10 10.49 -3.08
C ARG A 604 18.87 11.34 -2.83
N ILE A 605 17.78 10.71 -2.40
CA ILE A 605 16.51 11.36 -2.06
C ILE A 605 16.13 11.10 -0.60
N ALA A 606 15.29 11.95 -0.02
CA ALA A 606 14.62 11.63 1.23
C ALA A 606 13.66 10.45 1.00
N ASN A 607 13.71 9.44 1.88
CA ASN A 607 12.83 8.28 1.75
C ASN A 607 11.38 8.65 2.12
N PRO A 608 10.41 8.59 1.19
CA PRO A 608 9.03 8.92 1.47
C PRO A 608 8.35 7.95 2.46
N LEU A 609 8.93 6.75 2.61
CA LEU A 609 8.44 5.73 3.55
C LEU A 609 9.11 5.81 4.92
N TYR A 610 10.02 6.75 5.13
CA TYR A 610 10.70 6.89 6.42
C TYR A 610 9.72 7.32 7.52
N ARG A 611 9.75 6.59 8.63
CA ARG A 611 9.01 6.94 9.85
C ARG A 611 10.01 7.03 11.01
N PRO A 612 10.06 8.16 11.74
CA PRO A 612 10.89 8.27 12.93
C PRO A 612 10.55 7.17 13.95
N GLY A 613 11.58 6.54 14.53
CA GLY A 613 11.41 5.45 15.48
C GLY A 613 11.30 4.05 14.86
N ASN A 614 11.32 3.92 13.55
CA ASN A 614 11.41 2.64 12.87
C ASN A 614 12.79 2.47 12.24
N ASP A 615 13.67 1.73 12.91
CA ASP A 615 15.05 1.49 12.46
C ASP A 615 15.14 0.62 11.18
N ALA A 616 14.05 -0.05 10.80
CA ALA A 616 13.98 -0.80 9.56
C ALA A 616 13.90 0.09 8.30
N THR A 617 13.53 1.36 8.45
CA THR A 617 13.41 2.30 7.32
C THR A 617 14.56 3.28 7.29
N ARG A 618 15.33 3.28 6.19
CA ARG A 618 16.42 4.26 5.98
C ARG A 618 15.85 5.65 5.75
N ARG A 619 16.52 6.68 6.27
CA ARG A 619 16.15 8.10 6.06
C ARG A 619 16.26 8.52 4.60
N GLU A 620 17.24 7.98 3.90
CA GLU A 620 17.56 8.33 2.53
C GLU A 620 17.65 7.08 1.67
N LEU A 621 17.26 7.22 0.42
CA LEU A 621 17.39 6.18 -0.61
C LEU A 621 18.34 6.66 -1.71
N ILE A 622 19.06 5.70 -2.28
CA ILE A 622 19.89 5.92 -3.48
C ILE A 622 19.11 5.35 -4.66
N LEU A 623 18.81 6.20 -5.63
CA LEU A 623 18.02 5.85 -6.81
C LEU A 623 18.85 6.03 -8.10
N PRO A 624 18.62 5.18 -9.10
CA PRO A 624 19.09 5.41 -10.46
C PRO A 624 18.54 6.75 -10.98
N PRO A 625 19.34 7.50 -11.76
CA PRO A 625 18.97 8.85 -12.18
C PRO A 625 17.90 8.91 -13.28
N SER A 626 17.70 7.85 -14.07
CA SER A 626 16.88 7.87 -15.29
C SER A 626 15.47 8.41 -15.08
N GLY A 627 14.79 8.04 -13.98
CA GLY A 627 13.44 8.52 -13.68
C GLY A 627 13.38 10.04 -13.57
N HIS A 628 14.26 10.63 -12.79
CA HIS A 628 14.36 12.09 -12.63
C HIS A 628 14.81 12.79 -13.92
N ILE A 629 15.77 12.20 -14.64
CA ILE A 629 16.27 12.74 -15.90
C ILE A 629 15.18 12.80 -16.97
N CYS A 630 14.39 11.75 -17.12
CA CYS A 630 13.26 11.74 -18.04
C CYS A 630 12.22 12.81 -17.68
N GLY A 631 11.93 13.02 -16.40
CA GLY A 631 11.07 14.11 -15.94
C GLY A 631 11.66 15.49 -16.24
N ILE A 632 12.98 15.65 -16.07
CA ILE A 632 13.69 16.89 -16.44
C ILE A 632 13.65 17.13 -17.95
N TYR A 633 13.78 16.07 -18.78
CA TYR A 633 13.61 16.19 -20.22
C TYR A 633 12.23 16.73 -20.56
N ALA A 634 11.19 16.14 -19.98
CA ALA A 634 9.80 16.58 -20.20
C ALA A 634 9.59 18.05 -19.76
N ARG A 635 10.13 18.45 -18.63
CA ARG A 635 10.09 19.85 -18.14
C ARG A 635 10.81 20.79 -19.09
N ASN A 636 12.02 20.45 -19.51
CA ASN A 636 12.83 21.23 -20.42
C ASN A 636 12.12 21.43 -21.77
N ASP A 637 11.57 20.37 -22.32
CA ASP A 637 10.85 20.41 -23.60
C ASP A 637 9.63 21.35 -23.55
N THR A 638 8.87 21.27 -22.46
CA THR A 638 7.68 22.11 -22.27
C THR A 638 8.04 23.58 -22.07
N GLN A 639 9.16 23.88 -21.40
CA GLN A 639 9.52 25.25 -21.05
C GLN A 639 10.42 25.94 -22.10
N ARG A 640 11.28 25.19 -22.75
CA ARG A 640 12.36 25.71 -23.60
C ARG A 640 12.40 25.08 -25.00
N GLY A 641 11.70 23.97 -25.22
CA GLY A 641 11.75 23.19 -26.45
C GLY A 641 12.81 22.10 -26.45
N VAL A 642 12.60 21.09 -27.29
CA VAL A 642 13.46 19.90 -27.39
C VAL A 642 14.87 20.20 -27.92
N HIS A 643 15.03 21.30 -28.69
CA HIS A 643 16.33 21.76 -29.21
C HIS A 643 17.27 22.27 -28.11
N LYS A 644 16.76 22.64 -26.92
CA LYS A 644 17.59 23.04 -25.77
C LYS A 644 18.08 21.81 -25.03
N THR A 645 19.41 21.66 -24.91
CA THR A 645 20.01 20.58 -24.13
C THR A 645 19.51 20.60 -22.70
N PRO A 646 19.02 19.46 -22.15
CA PRO A 646 18.50 19.35 -20.78
C PRO A 646 19.64 19.29 -19.74
N ALA A 647 20.55 20.27 -19.81
CA ALA A 647 21.68 20.44 -18.92
C ALA A 647 21.58 21.76 -18.17
N ASN A 648 22.27 21.85 -17.03
CA ASN A 648 22.19 22.93 -16.06
C ASN A 648 20.78 23.06 -15.42
N GLU A 649 20.01 21.97 -15.43
CA GLU A 649 18.70 21.87 -14.82
C GLU A 649 18.79 21.42 -13.36
N VAL A 650 17.90 21.95 -12.51
CA VAL A 650 17.83 21.56 -11.08
C VAL A 650 17.15 20.21 -10.96
N ILE A 651 17.69 19.35 -10.10
CA ILE A 651 17.05 18.11 -9.67
C ILE A 651 16.33 18.39 -8.35
N ARG A 652 15.01 18.47 -8.38
CA ARG A 652 14.20 19.02 -7.28
C ARG A 652 14.17 18.12 -6.05
N GLU A 653 14.08 16.79 -6.24
CA GLU A 653 14.00 15.84 -5.12
C GLU A 653 15.37 15.46 -4.54
N ALA A 654 16.45 15.74 -5.23
CA ALA A 654 17.78 15.34 -4.80
C ALA A 654 18.21 16.09 -3.53
N VAL A 655 18.44 15.37 -2.44
CA VAL A 655 19.11 15.88 -1.24
C VAL A 655 20.63 15.80 -1.40
N GLY A 656 21.12 14.97 -2.32
CA GLY A 656 22.52 14.81 -2.68
C GLY A 656 22.71 13.74 -3.74
N PHE A 657 23.92 13.25 -3.83
CA PHE A 657 24.27 12.19 -4.76
C PHE A 657 24.96 11.05 -4.00
N GLU A 658 24.98 9.87 -4.59
CA GLU A 658 25.70 8.73 -4.05
C GLU A 658 27.21 9.04 -3.90
N ARG A 659 27.78 9.77 -4.87
CA ARG A 659 29.14 10.29 -4.85
C ARG A 659 29.18 11.74 -5.34
N ASP A 660 29.99 12.56 -4.73
CA ASP A 660 30.20 13.93 -5.16
C ASP A 660 31.35 13.99 -6.18
N TYR A 661 31.06 14.50 -7.36
CA TYR A 661 32.04 14.76 -8.40
C TYR A 661 32.36 16.25 -8.50
N ASN A 662 33.65 16.57 -8.62
CA ASN A 662 34.16 17.92 -8.82
C ASN A 662 34.45 18.20 -10.31
N GLN A 663 34.97 19.39 -10.60
CA GLN A 663 35.27 19.80 -11.96
C GLN A 663 36.34 18.92 -12.62
N ARG A 664 37.41 18.54 -11.92
CA ARG A 664 38.47 17.69 -12.46
C ARG A 664 37.94 16.29 -12.85
N HIS A 665 37.03 15.72 -12.05
CA HIS A 665 36.38 14.47 -12.41
C HIS A 665 35.55 14.62 -13.68
N GLN A 666 34.86 15.76 -13.83
CA GLN A 666 34.05 16.03 -15.00
C GLN A 666 34.89 16.22 -16.27
N GLU A 667 36.07 16.84 -16.17
CA GLU A 667 37.03 16.99 -17.29
C GLU A 667 37.43 15.63 -17.90
N VAL A 668 37.42 14.58 -17.09
CA VAL A 668 37.72 13.20 -17.53
C VAL A 668 36.48 12.45 -18.06
N LEU A 669 35.32 12.67 -17.45
CA LEU A 669 34.11 11.88 -17.73
C LEU A 669 33.25 12.50 -18.85
N ASN A 670 33.20 13.80 -18.96
CA ASN A 670 32.38 14.48 -19.97
C ASN A 670 32.80 14.21 -21.42
N PRO A 671 34.11 14.18 -21.76
CA PRO A 671 34.55 13.91 -23.14
C PRO A 671 34.14 12.50 -23.65
N ILE A 672 33.96 11.55 -22.75
CA ILE A 672 33.56 10.18 -23.11
C ILE A 672 32.04 9.98 -23.05
N GLY A 673 31.24 11.06 -22.92
CA GLY A 673 29.78 10.99 -22.94
C GLY A 673 29.14 10.48 -21.65
N ILE A 674 29.78 10.72 -20.49
CA ILE A 674 29.17 10.50 -19.17
C ILE A 674 28.65 11.84 -18.64
N ASN A 675 27.34 11.96 -18.51
CA ASN A 675 26.67 13.16 -18.00
C ASN A 675 26.66 13.16 -16.48
N ILE A 676 27.39 14.09 -15.88
CA ILE A 676 27.58 14.13 -14.44
C ILE A 676 26.49 14.97 -13.76
N LEU A 677 25.94 14.41 -12.69
CA LEU A 677 25.07 15.10 -11.75
C LEU A 677 25.96 15.69 -10.66
N ARG A 678 25.85 17.00 -10.42
CA ARG A 678 26.74 17.73 -9.49
C ARG A 678 25.99 18.63 -8.53
N LYS A 679 26.50 18.70 -7.31
CA LYS A 679 26.14 19.74 -6.35
C LYS A 679 27.01 20.96 -6.60
N LEU A 680 26.40 22.07 -6.96
CA LEU A 680 27.07 23.34 -7.21
C LEU A 680 26.81 24.29 -6.03
N THR A 681 27.87 24.86 -5.47
CA THR A 681 27.78 25.81 -4.35
C THR A 681 26.88 27.00 -4.74
N GLY A 682 25.87 27.29 -3.91
CA GLY A 682 24.92 28.36 -4.16
C GLY A 682 23.90 28.10 -5.28
N ARG A 683 23.98 26.94 -5.99
CA ARG A 683 23.10 26.62 -7.13
C ARG A 683 22.37 25.28 -7.00
N GLY A 684 22.67 24.50 -5.94
CA GLY A 684 22.02 23.23 -5.63
C GLY A 684 22.45 22.04 -6.51
N ASN A 685 21.65 20.98 -6.48
CA ASN A 685 21.88 19.73 -7.22
C ASN A 685 21.42 19.90 -8.66
N ARG A 686 22.32 19.65 -9.63
CA ARG A 686 22.04 19.89 -11.04
C ARG A 686 22.51 18.77 -11.96
N VAL A 687 21.82 18.63 -13.07
CA VAL A 687 22.33 17.93 -14.24
C VAL A 687 23.38 18.81 -14.91
N TYR A 688 24.64 18.36 -14.97
CA TYR A 688 25.75 19.17 -15.48
C TYR A 688 26.50 18.48 -16.63
N GLY A 689 25.73 17.91 -17.55
CA GLY A 689 26.17 17.28 -18.79
C GLY A 689 24.99 17.04 -19.71
N GLY A 690 25.21 16.97 -21.01
CA GLY A 690 24.18 16.78 -22.02
C GLY A 690 24.71 16.13 -23.29
N ARG A 691 25.70 15.25 -23.16
CA ARG A 691 26.30 14.50 -24.28
C ARG A 691 25.71 13.12 -24.42
N LEU A 692 25.69 12.62 -25.63
CA LEU A 692 25.36 11.23 -25.94
C LEU A 692 26.54 10.31 -25.59
N ALA A 693 26.23 9.06 -25.35
CA ALA A 693 27.22 8.04 -25.09
C ALA A 693 27.77 7.48 -26.42
N THR A 694 28.43 8.33 -27.20
CA THR A 694 28.94 8.01 -28.51
C THR A 694 30.34 8.55 -28.76
N SER A 695 31.08 7.93 -29.64
CA SER A 695 32.31 8.41 -30.26
C SER A 695 32.06 9.22 -31.55
N ASP A 696 30.83 9.23 -32.05
CA ASP A 696 30.42 10.05 -33.19
C ASP A 696 30.63 11.53 -32.88
N ARG A 697 31.18 12.26 -33.83
CA ARG A 697 31.47 13.68 -33.72
C ARG A 697 30.42 14.59 -34.38
N GLU A 698 29.49 14.02 -35.14
CA GLU A 698 28.43 14.76 -35.81
C GLU A 698 27.26 15.00 -34.85
N ILE A 699 26.80 13.94 -34.18
CA ILE A 699 25.68 13.97 -33.25
C ILE A 699 26.22 13.72 -31.84
N VAL A 700 26.67 14.79 -31.19
CA VAL A 700 27.34 14.71 -29.88
C VAL A 700 26.37 14.92 -28.71
N TYR A 701 25.38 15.79 -28.89
CA TYR A 701 24.53 16.23 -27.80
C TYR A 701 23.16 15.54 -27.79
N VAL A 702 22.62 15.38 -26.59
CA VAL A 702 21.27 14.83 -26.36
C VAL A 702 20.21 15.65 -27.10
N SER A 703 20.35 16.98 -27.12
CA SER A 703 19.48 17.89 -27.90
C SER A 703 19.50 17.57 -29.39
N ASP A 704 20.69 17.34 -29.97
CA ASP A 704 20.83 17.09 -31.40
C ASP A 704 20.07 15.81 -31.81
N ARG A 705 20.27 14.71 -31.06
CA ARG A 705 19.55 13.44 -31.29
C ARG A 705 18.05 13.57 -31.07
N ARG A 706 17.62 14.18 -29.96
CA ARG A 706 16.21 14.32 -29.66
C ARG A 706 15.50 15.23 -30.64
N TYR A 707 16.14 16.31 -31.06
CA TYR A 707 15.59 17.21 -32.06
C TYR A 707 15.52 16.55 -33.44
N LEU A 708 16.55 15.80 -33.85
CA LEU A 708 16.50 15.01 -35.06
C LEU A 708 15.36 13.96 -35.03
N ASN A 709 15.20 13.27 -33.91
CA ASN A 709 14.09 12.31 -33.73
C ASN A 709 12.73 13.02 -33.84
N PHE A 710 12.58 14.21 -33.24
CA PHE A 710 11.37 15.02 -33.34
C PHE A 710 11.05 15.40 -34.78
N LEU A 711 12.04 15.89 -35.55
CA LEU A 711 11.85 16.23 -36.95
C LEU A 711 11.46 15.01 -37.78
N LYS A 712 12.19 13.90 -37.62
CA LYS A 712 11.91 12.62 -38.30
C LYS A 712 10.51 12.13 -38.01
N HIS A 713 10.10 12.07 -36.75
CA HIS A 713 8.80 11.56 -36.31
C HIS A 713 7.67 12.49 -36.77
N SER A 714 7.82 13.82 -36.68
CA SER A 714 6.82 14.78 -37.13
C SER A 714 6.59 14.69 -38.64
N ILE A 715 7.66 14.58 -39.42
CA ILE A 715 7.57 14.40 -40.89
C ILE A 715 6.92 13.05 -41.20
N HIS A 716 7.40 11.95 -40.55
CA HIS A 716 6.87 10.60 -40.78
C HIS A 716 5.36 10.55 -40.54
N THR A 717 4.90 11.01 -39.40
CA THR A 717 3.47 10.94 -39.03
C THR A 717 2.61 11.81 -39.91
N SER A 718 3.10 13.00 -40.28
CA SER A 718 2.32 13.96 -41.07
C SER A 718 2.35 13.70 -42.57
N MET A 719 3.27 12.86 -43.07
CA MET A 719 3.41 12.54 -44.49
C MET A 719 2.69 11.26 -44.90
N GLN A 720 1.91 10.60 -44.07
CA GLN A 720 1.19 9.38 -44.38
C GLN A 720 0.20 9.53 -45.55
N TRP A 721 -0.31 10.73 -45.77
CA TRP A 721 -1.20 11.05 -46.90
C TRP A 721 -0.51 10.90 -48.27
N ALA A 722 0.82 11.04 -48.34
CA ALA A 722 1.58 10.96 -49.58
C ALA A 722 1.77 9.51 -50.05
N VAL A 723 1.47 8.53 -49.23
CA VAL A 723 1.60 7.10 -49.54
C VAL A 723 0.46 6.71 -50.50
N PHE A 724 0.80 6.05 -51.59
CA PHE A 724 -0.07 5.66 -52.71
C PHE A 724 -0.57 6.83 -53.61
N GLU A 725 -0.12 8.07 -53.38
CA GLU A 725 -0.37 9.15 -54.31
C GLU A 725 0.46 8.98 -55.60
N PRO A 726 0.00 9.49 -56.76
CA PRO A 726 0.73 9.40 -58.03
C PRO A 726 2.13 10.02 -57.93
N ASN A 727 3.17 9.19 -58.12
CA ASN A 727 4.56 9.59 -57.99
C ASN A 727 5.02 10.48 -59.15
N GLY A 728 4.82 11.78 -59.00
CA GLY A 728 5.13 12.78 -59.99
C GLY A 728 5.45 14.18 -59.42
N PRO A 729 5.78 15.14 -60.34
CA PRO A 729 6.21 16.48 -59.94
C PRO A 729 5.23 17.23 -59.02
N ALA A 730 3.94 16.97 -59.12
CA ALA A 730 2.91 17.58 -58.27
C ALA A 730 3.11 17.11 -56.81
N LEU A 731 3.14 15.78 -56.58
CA LEU A 731 3.38 15.21 -55.25
C LEU A 731 4.72 15.68 -54.64
N TRP A 732 5.78 15.75 -55.48
CA TRP A 732 7.10 16.20 -54.98
C TRP A 732 7.09 17.67 -54.57
N SER A 733 6.33 18.50 -55.25
CA SER A 733 6.14 19.92 -54.90
C SER A 733 5.38 20.05 -53.56
N ASP A 734 4.28 19.28 -53.42
CA ASP A 734 3.47 19.31 -52.20
C ASP A 734 4.25 18.83 -50.98
N ILE A 735 5.02 17.75 -51.11
CA ILE A 735 5.92 17.27 -50.05
C ILE A 735 6.96 18.33 -49.69
N ARG A 736 7.64 18.90 -50.70
CA ARG A 736 8.64 19.93 -50.52
C ARG A 736 8.07 21.16 -49.78
N GLU A 737 6.89 21.62 -50.19
CA GLU A 737 6.24 22.77 -49.59
C GLU A 737 5.84 22.51 -48.11
N ALA A 738 5.22 21.36 -47.85
CA ALA A 738 4.84 20.97 -46.49
C ALA A 738 6.04 20.89 -45.55
N VAL A 739 7.12 20.21 -45.96
CA VAL A 739 8.34 20.06 -45.16
C VAL A 739 9.06 21.40 -44.98
N SER A 740 9.14 22.23 -46.08
CA SER A 740 9.77 23.55 -45.97
C SER A 740 9.02 24.50 -45.05
N SER A 741 7.69 24.51 -45.11
CA SER A 741 6.85 25.29 -44.21
C SER A 741 7.03 24.91 -42.75
N PHE A 742 7.11 23.60 -42.48
CA PHE A 742 7.37 23.09 -41.13
C PHE A 742 8.75 23.51 -40.59
N LEU A 743 9.80 23.32 -41.39
CA LEU A 743 11.18 23.71 -41.04
C LEU A 743 11.35 25.21 -40.91
N PHE A 744 10.68 26.00 -41.75
CA PHE A 744 10.62 27.46 -41.64
C PHE A 744 10.06 27.91 -40.28
N ASN A 745 8.98 27.28 -39.82
CA ASN A 745 8.42 27.52 -38.50
C ASN A 745 9.39 27.13 -37.39
N GLN A 746 10.11 25.99 -37.52
CA GLN A 746 11.15 25.60 -36.55
C GLN A 746 12.30 26.63 -36.50
N TRP A 747 12.74 27.12 -37.64
CA TRP A 747 13.77 28.18 -37.71
C TRP A 747 13.28 29.50 -37.09
N ARG A 748 12.07 29.92 -37.42
CA ARG A 748 11.47 31.15 -36.86
C ARG A 748 11.33 31.05 -35.33
N ASN A 749 11.07 29.89 -34.79
CA ASN A 749 11.03 29.61 -33.35
C ASN A 749 12.42 29.50 -32.71
N GLY A 750 13.49 29.72 -33.49
CA GLY A 750 14.87 29.72 -32.99
C GLY A 750 15.42 28.31 -32.69
N ALA A 751 14.87 27.26 -33.29
CA ALA A 751 15.33 25.88 -33.10
C ALA A 751 16.41 25.45 -34.11
N LEU A 752 16.58 26.18 -35.19
CA LEU A 752 17.61 25.95 -36.21
C LEU A 752 18.61 27.15 -36.28
N LEU A 753 19.86 26.84 -36.57
CA LEU A 753 20.94 27.82 -36.69
C LEU A 753 20.95 28.39 -38.13
N GLY A 754 20.98 29.72 -38.27
CA GLY A 754 21.13 30.40 -39.55
C GLY A 754 20.50 31.81 -39.50
N ALA A 755 21.13 32.81 -40.14
CA ALA A 755 20.60 34.15 -40.19
C ALA A 755 19.43 34.28 -41.20
N GLN A 756 19.39 33.36 -42.18
CA GLN A 756 18.32 33.25 -43.16
C GLN A 756 17.87 31.80 -43.27
N PRO A 757 16.63 31.52 -43.72
CA PRO A 757 16.12 30.17 -43.87
C PRO A 757 17.03 29.25 -44.68
N ASP A 758 17.57 29.75 -45.79
CA ASP A 758 18.46 28.99 -46.70
C ASP A 758 19.79 28.56 -46.07
N ASN A 759 20.20 29.23 -44.99
CA ASN A 759 21.37 28.86 -44.22
C ASN A 759 21.03 27.87 -43.07
N ALA A 760 19.72 27.72 -42.76
CA ALA A 760 19.24 26.93 -41.67
C ALA A 760 18.80 25.54 -42.09
N PHE A 761 18.21 25.40 -43.27
CA PHE A 761 17.75 24.13 -43.81
C PHE A 761 17.62 24.15 -45.32
N PHE A 762 17.60 22.97 -45.91
CA PHE A 762 17.18 22.77 -47.28
C PHE A 762 16.25 21.58 -47.41
N VAL A 763 15.39 21.59 -48.38
CA VAL A 763 14.48 20.48 -48.77
C VAL A 763 14.56 20.28 -50.28
N ARG A 764 15.00 19.09 -50.69
CA ARG A 764 15.11 18.70 -52.09
C ARG A 764 14.19 17.50 -52.36
N CYS A 765 13.19 17.70 -53.16
CA CYS A 765 12.28 16.67 -53.59
C CYS A 765 11.97 16.93 -55.07
N ASP A 766 12.89 16.53 -55.94
CA ASP A 766 12.83 16.77 -57.35
C ASP A 766 13.76 15.79 -58.12
N ARG A 767 13.89 16.00 -59.44
CA ARG A 767 14.75 15.16 -60.32
C ARG A 767 16.23 15.16 -59.97
N SER A 768 16.71 16.03 -59.14
CA SER A 768 18.11 16.00 -58.69
C SER A 768 18.41 14.90 -57.69
N VAL A 769 17.38 14.46 -56.96
CA VAL A 769 17.48 13.43 -55.93
C VAL A 769 16.65 12.18 -56.25
N ILE A 770 15.62 12.27 -57.11
CA ILE A 770 14.74 11.18 -57.50
C ILE A 770 15.18 10.63 -58.87
N THR A 771 15.75 9.46 -58.87
CA THR A 771 16.23 8.81 -60.09
C THR A 771 15.08 8.20 -60.92
N ALA A 772 15.37 7.84 -62.17
CA ALA A 772 14.40 7.12 -62.99
C ALA A 772 14.08 5.71 -62.41
N ASP A 773 15.06 5.08 -61.81
CA ASP A 773 14.87 3.78 -61.10
C ASP A 773 13.95 3.90 -59.88
N ASP A 774 14.06 5.01 -59.12
CA ASP A 774 13.17 5.25 -57.98
C ASP A 774 11.71 5.38 -58.44
N ILE A 775 11.46 6.09 -59.52
CA ILE A 775 10.11 6.23 -60.06
C ILE A 775 9.56 4.89 -60.55
N LEU A 776 10.38 4.11 -61.27
CA LEU A 776 9.98 2.79 -61.75
C LEU A 776 9.63 1.82 -60.63
N ASN A 777 10.34 1.96 -59.50
CA ASN A 777 10.11 1.16 -58.29
C ASN A 777 9.12 1.78 -57.30
N GLY A 778 8.39 2.85 -57.69
CA GLY A 778 7.38 3.50 -56.86
C GLY A 778 7.97 4.26 -55.66
N ARG A 779 9.27 4.60 -55.69
CA ARG A 779 9.92 5.36 -54.61
C ARG A 779 9.92 6.85 -54.89
N SER A 780 9.56 7.66 -53.90
CA SER A 780 9.77 9.10 -53.91
C SER A 780 10.79 9.46 -52.83
N VAL A 781 11.86 10.18 -53.20
CA VAL A 781 12.96 10.53 -52.29
C VAL A 781 12.94 12.03 -52.01
N CYS A 782 12.95 12.40 -50.74
CA CYS A 782 13.08 13.77 -50.28
C CYS A 782 14.29 13.91 -49.35
N GLU A 783 15.25 14.72 -49.75
CA GLU A 783 16.42 15.04 -48.91
C GLU A 783 16.15 16.29 -48.08
N VAL A 784 16.39 16.18 -46.78
CA VAL A 784 16.22 17.28 -45.82
C VAL A 784 17.52 17.46 -45.06
N GLY A 785 18.10 18.66 -45.12
CA GLY A 785 19.26 19.03 -44.30
C GLY A 785 18.92 20.17 -43.37
N CYS A 786 19.35 20.07 -42.11
CA CYS A 786 19.09 21.05 -41.04
C CYS A 786 20.35 21.39 -40.28
N ALA A 787 20.56 22.68 -39.98
CA ALA A 787 21.64 23.17 -39.13
C ALA A 787 21.15 23.26 -37.68
N PHE A 788 21.60 22.36 -36.81
CA PHE A 788 21.19 22.31 -35.40
C PHE A 788 21.96 23.35 -34.57
N ILE A 789 21.27 23.95 -33.59
CA ILE A 789 21.89 24.81 -32.60
C ILE A 789 22.56 23.93 -31.55
N LYS A 790 23.92 24.00 -31.46
CA LYS A 790 24.67 23.31 -30.45
C LYS A 790 24.72 24.12 -29.15
N PRO A 791 24.68 23.45 -27.97
CA PRO A 791 24.78 24.17 -26.69
C PRO A 791 26.11 24.82 -26.50
N ALA A 792 26.16 25.99 -25.86
CA ALA A 792 27.40 26.63 -25.38
C ALA A 792 27.89 25.87 -24.14
N GLU A 793 28.65 24.81 -24.35
CA GLU A 793 29.17 23.96 -23.25
C GLU A 793 30.34 24.66 -22.54
N PHE A 794 31.14 25.47 -23.28
CA PHE A 794 32.29 26.18 -22.76
C PHE A 794 32.15 27.68 -22.97
N LEU A 795 32.23 28.44 -21.88
CA LEU A 795 32.31 29.91 -21.91
C LEU A 795 33.74 30.33 -21.58
N ILE A 796 34.43 30.92 -22.54
CA ILE A 796 35.80 31.35 -22.39
C ILE A 796 35.83 32.89 -22.36
N PHE A 797 36.22 33.45 -21.22
CA PHE A 797 36.50 34.87 -21.07
C PHE A 797 38.01 35.13 -21.16
N ARG A 798 38.42 35.98 -22.08
CA ARG A 798 39.80 36.46 -22.15
C ARG A 798 39.82 37.82 -21.48
N ILE A 799 40.39 37.90 -20.28
CA ILE A 799 40.51 39.14 -19.51
C ILE A 799 41.99 39.56 -19.57
N GLY A 800 42.27 40.70 -20.20
CA GLY A 800 43.59 41.31 -20.24
C GLY A 800 43.60 42.61 -19.45
N GLN A 801 44.72 42.94 -18.88
CA GLN A 801 44.94 44.28 -18.27
C GLN A 801 45.04 45.30 -19.40
N LYS A 802 44.20 46.33 -19.37
CA LYS A 802 44.32 47.49 -20.23
C LYS A 802 45.15 48.56 -19.52
N THR A 803 46.27 48.94 -20.08
CA THR A 803 47.02 50.11 -19.59
C THR A 803 46.29 51.41 -19.97
N ALA A 804 46.30 52.39 -19.10
CA ALA A 804 45.59 53.69 -19.27
C ALA A 804 45.91 54.40 -20.59
N ASP A 805 47.03 54.06 -21.20
CA ASP A 805 47.51 54.70 -22.44
C ASP A 805 47.21 53.98 -23.74
N SER A 806 46.54 52.79 -23.67
CA SER A 806 46.13 52.09 -24.89
C SER A 806 44.88 52.72 -25.46
N ARG A 807 45.00 53.68 -26.32
CA ARG A 807 43.93 54.20 -27.22
C ARG A 807 43.54 53.05 -28.19
N SER A 808 42.26 52.82 -28.31
CA SER A 808 41.59 51.81 -29.16
C SER A 808 42.01 51.86 -30.58
#